data_66beac3b8195c2f3a618f31bde1e55a7
#
_entry.id   66beac3b8195c2f3a618f31bde1e55a7
#
_cell.length_a   1.000
_cell.length_b   1.000
_cell.length_c   1.000
_cell.angle_alpha   90.00
_cell.angle_beta   90.00
_cell.angle_gamma   90.00
#
_symmetry.space_group_name_H-M   'P 1'
#
loop_
_entity.id
_entity.type
_entity.pdbx_description
1 polymer ?
#
loop_
_entity_poly.entity_id
_entity_poly.type
_entity_poly.pdbx_seq_one_letter_code
_entity_poly.pdbx_strand_id
1 'polypeptide(L)'
;MKSVFALDVGTRKVAGLIGTFEDEVLTVVDYESMEHPVRSMLDGQIHDIGSVARIVEKIKKNLESRNDTMLEEVAVAVAGRYLKTQIVEASTKVPTGVVDEKILKELEARALAQISFSDESGVNLYCAGYSVLEYKLDGFWIKNPLGHRGDELYTKLIVAMLPNQVIDAMISALHLAGLRCSFLTLEPMAALEVALPDDLRFLNIALVDIGAGTSDIAIAKGGTVLGYDMVALAGDEITEAIAKHYLLDFKTAEMLKRKIESTQTIEVNNLTGETILVERSQLERIIDPIVTQIAENIAQRIEALNLGKPSAVLLVGGGAKLSLLRERIAEVLKLPKERVALKSVEEFERIKSIKEGFVGSEFVTLAGIAYMKAKELGSIYDVVRLNGEEVRLLNFGRAPTVLQLLTQSGYSIRDLIGEVRPSFVYTLNGEARLVRGSIRKKYRVRINGRECALHETLKTGDEVEVEFLEGETPESPMLKDLVKPVRVFLNGSEIFEILPTVLVNGQNVADLERFVSDGDDIVVSWPKKEEIEQLLNEKVGLVKCTVNGEIKVVPRFKLTLQRFEETEQGFFYHFEGVEMKVKDLLAQPLSVRVKFNGRQIEITQKNHMVMVNGEYVSSDRVLSDGMSIQLPRFEPIVADVLACVEINTRNLKDYRITLNGREASFVDPIKEGDEIEFIASPKVLDEPEKSSEPSRE
;
A
#
# COMPACT_ATOMS: atom_id res chain seq x y z
N MET A 1 41.58 12.98 12.04
CA MET A 1 42.13 11.61 12.16
C MET A 1 41.22 10.81 13.07
N LYS A 2 40.51 9.82 12.56
CA LYS A 2 39.62 8.94 13.37
C LYS A 2 40.41 7.69 13.74
N SER A 3 40.42 7.31 15.03
CA SER A 3 41.03 6.06 15.50
C SER A 3 39.95 4.96 15.50
N VAL A 4 40.34 3.76 15.11
CA VAL A 4 39.48 2.61 15.00
C VAL A 4 40.12 1.38 15.62
N PHE A 5 39.37 0.61 16.42
CA PHE A 5 39.73 -0.72 16.85
C PHE A 5 38.76 -1.74 16.24
N ALA A 6 39.30 -2.74 15.56
CA ALA A 6 38.54 -3.79 14.90
C ALA A 6 39.02 -5.17 15.35
N LEU A 7 38.10 -6.12 15.45
CA LEU A 7 38.34 -7.54 15.68
C LEU A 7 37.69 -8.39 14.61
N ASP A 8 38.46 -9.35 14.12
CA ASP A 8 37.99 -10.49 13.33
C ASP A 8 38.04 -11.73 14.23
N VAL A 9 36.85 -12.29 14.53
CA VAL A 9 36.72 -13.44 15.44
C VAL A 9 36.43 -14.68 14.61
N GLY A 10 37.47 -15.20 13.97
CA GLY A 10 37.35 -16.34 13.09
C GLY A 10 37.43 -17.69 13.80
N THR A 11 37.09 -18.78 13.10
CA THR A 11 37.04 -20.16 13.63
C THR A 11 38.37 -20.61 14.19
N ARG A 12 39.50 -20.22 13.57
CA ARG A 12 40.85 -20.62 13.97
C ARG A 12 41.54 -19.64 14.91
N LYS A 13 41.39 -18.36 14.63
CA LYS A 13 42.11 -17.29 15.30
C LYS A 13 41.22 -16.09 15.52
N VAL A 14 41.56 -15.31 16.50
CA VAL A 14 41.05 -13.95 16.67
C VAL A 14 42.20 -13.00 16.25
N ALA A 15 41.89 -12.01 15.46
CA ALA A 15 42.82 -10.96 15.09
C ALA A 15 42.22 -9.58 15.37
N GLY A 16 43.04 -8.69 15.97
CA GLY A 16 42.65 -7.32 16.25
C GLY A 16 43.61 -6.34 15.66
N LEU A 17 43.12 -5.19 15.20
CA LEU A 17 43.94 -4.10 14.72
C LEU A 17 43.50 -2.75 15.29
N ILE A 18 44.48 -1.87 15.52
CA ILE A 18 44.30 -0.44 15.72
C ILE A 18 44.71 0.27 14.42
N GLY A 19 43.84 1.12 13.93
CA GLY A 19 44.10 1.92 12.71
C GLY A 19 43.66 3.36 12.89
N THR A 20 44.18 4.21 12.00
CA THR A 20 43.78 5.60 11.85
C THR A 20 43.28 5.82 10.42
N PHE A 21 42.25 6.65 10.29
CA PHE A 21 41.62 6.90 9.01
C PHE A 21 41.70 8.38 8.64
N GLU A 22 42.20 8.66 7.45
CA GLU A 22 42.33 10.00 6.88
C GLU A 22 42.36 9.90 5.35
N ASP A 23 41.73 10.85 4.68
CA ASP A 23 41.71 10.95 3.20
C ASP A 23 41.36 9.62 2.49
N GLU A 24 40.31 8.94 2.96
CA GLU A 24 39.86 7.67 2.40
C GLU A 24 40.86 6.50 2.54
N VAL A 25 41.89 6.65 3.35
CA VAL A 25 42.93 5.63 3.60
C VAL A 25 42.91 5.21 5.05
N LEU A 26 42.82 3.89 5.28
CA LEU A 26 43.05 3.27 6.59
C LEU A 26 44.57 2.98 6.74
N THR A 27 45.19 3.55 7.75
CA THR A 27 46.56 3.24 8.14
C THR A 27 46.53 2.35 9.38
N VAL A 28 46.99 1.11 9.23
CA VAL A 28 47.11 0.15 10.34
C VAL A 28 48.33 0.53 11.19
N VAL A 29 48.04 0.86 12.45
CA VAL A 29 49.07 1.30 13.43
C VAL A 29 49.70 0.10 14.12
N ASP A 30 48.87 -0.81 14.59
CA ASP A 30 49.30 -2.03 15.27
C ASP A 30 48.23 -3.14 15.08
N TYR A 31 48.65 -4.39 15.17
CA TYR A 31 47.78 -5.54 15.14
C TYR A 31 48.30 -6.64 16.06
N GLU A 32 47.38 -7.53 16.45
CA GLU A 32 47.67 -8.75 17.22
C GLU A 32 46.79 -9.88 16.70
N SER A 33 47.36 -11.08 16.60
CA SER A 33 46.59 -12.27 16.19
C SER A 33 46.94 -13.45 17.07
N MET A 34 45.93 -14.14 17.57
CA MET A 34 46.07 -15.28 18.48
C MET A 34 45.19 -16.45 18.03
N GLU A 35 45.75 -17.65 17.95
CA GLU A 35 44.96 -18.87 17.69
C GLU A 35 44.22 -19.31 18.94
N HIS A 36 43.03 -19.94 18.73
CA HIS A 36 42.29 -20.58 19.81
C HIS A 36 43.06 -21.76 20.39
N PRO A 37 43.30 -21.81 21.70
CA PRO A 37 44.00 -22.94 22.31
C PRO A 37 43.20 -24.24 22.25
N VAL A 38 41.88 -24.13 22.20
CA VAL A 38 40.92 -25.22 22.05
C VAL A 38 39.93 -24.83 20.94
N ARG A 39 39.23 -25.80 20.37
CA ARG A 39 38.15 -25.51 19.39
C ARG A 39 36.97 -24.80 20.07
N SER A 40 37.10 -23.51 20.28
CA SER A 40 36.08 -22.65 20.89
C SER A 40 35.02 -22.18 19.89
N MET A 41 35.32 -22.31 18.59
CA MET A 41 34.42 -21.99 17.49
C MET A 41 34.34 -23.17 16.52
N LEU A 42 33.19 -23.39 15.92
CA LEU A 42 32.93 -24.36 14.87
C LEU A 42 32.10 -23.69 13.78
N ASP A 43 32.54 -23.86 12.54
CA ASP A 43 31.85 -23.36 11.34
C ASP A 43 31.37 -21.89 11.47
N GLY A 44 32.26 -21.00 11.96
CA GLY A 44 31.98 -19.60 12.16
C GLY A 44 31.13 -19.25 13.38
N GLN A 45 30.76 -20.22 14.24
CA GLN A 45 29.95 -19.98 15.44
C GLN A 45 30.76 -20.12 16.74
N ILE A 46 30.47 -19.26 17.69
CA ILE A 46 31.03 -19.31 19.02
C ILE A 46 30.30 -20.41 19.84
N HIS A 47 31.03 -21.47 20.18
CA HIS A 47 30.55 -22.54 21.03
C HIS A 47 30.98 -22.40 22.50
N ASP A 48 32.10 -21.75 22.75
CA ASP A 48 32.58 -21.42 24.11
C ASP A 48 32.85 -19.91 24.20
N ILE A 49 31.84 -19.19 24.65
CA ILE A 49 31.88 -17.73 24.80
C ILE A 49 32.99 -17.30 25.74
N GLY A 50 33.18 -18.03 26.85
CA GLY A 50 34.20 -17.69 27.82
C GLY A 50 35.64 -17.86 27.28
N SER A 51 35.91 -18.89 26.48
CA SER A 51 37.20 -19.08 25.85
C SER A 51 37.51 -18.03 24.81
N VAL A 52 36.54 -17.65 23.97
CA VAL A 52 36.66 -16.56 23.00
C VAL A 52 36.90 -15.23 23.71
N ALA A 53 36.12 -14.92 24.77
CA ALA A 53 36.26 -13.70 25.54
C ALA A 53 37.68 -13.56 26.12
N ARG A 54 38.28 -14.64 26.65
CA ARG A 54 39.66 -14.59 27.20
C ARG A 54 40.70 -14.25 26.10
N ILE A 55 40.53 -14.72 24.90
CA ILE A 55 41.46 -14.38 23.77
C ILE A 55 41.27 -12.92 23.36
N VAL A 56 40.04 -12.48 23.22
CA VAL A 56 39.71 -11.10 22.90
C VAL A 56 40.28 -10.16 23.99
N GLU A 57 40.09 -10.48 25.27
CA GLU A 57 40.66 -9.71 26.38
C GLU A 57 42.20 -9.63 26.33
N LYS A 58 42.86 -10.75 25.97
CA LYS A 58 44.32 -10.80 25.86
C LYS A 58 44.84 -9.95 24.71
N ILE A 59 44.18 -10.04 23.53
CA ILE A 59 44.49 -9.19 22.34
C ILE A 59 44.32 -7.72 22.70
N LYS A 60 43.19 -7.36 23.35
CA LYS A 60 42.90 -6.03 23.86
C LYS A 60 44.05 -5.51 24.71
N LYS A 61 44.38 -6.25 25.78
CA LYS A 61 45.44 -5.84 26.73
C LYS A 61 46.81 -5.67 26.06
N ASN A 62 47.18 -6.56 25.15
CA ASN A 62 48.42 -6.48 24.40
C ASN A 62 48.49 -5.20 23.54
N LEU A 63 47.40 -4.90 22.83
CA LEU A 63 47.30 -3.71 22.01
C LEU A 63 47.26 -2.43 22.84
N GLU A 64 46.51 -2.40 23.92
CA GLU A 64 46.46 -1.28 24.87
C GLU A 64 47.86 -0.97 25.44
N SER A 65 48.59 -2.02 25.91
CA SER A 65 49.92 -1.87 26.47
C SER A 65 50.98 -1.36 25.50
N ARG A 66 50.88 -1.76 24.21
CA ARG A 66 51.84 -1.33 23.19
C ARG A 66 51.58 0.09 22.66
N ASN A 67 50.32 0.53 22.72
CA ASN A 67 49.92 1.79 22.08
C ASN A 67 49.52 2.86 23.15
N ASP A 68 49.69 2.59 24.41
CA ASP A 68 49.35 3.49 25.54
C ASP A 68 47.93 4.08 25.37
N THR A 69 46.96 3.23 25.09
CA THR A 69 45.56 3.61 24.82
C THR A 69 44.59 2.66 25.53
N MET A 70 43.42 3.12 25.83
CA MET A 70 42.31 2.27 26.33
C MET A 70 41.34 1.97 25.20
N LEU A 71 40.95 0.72 25.07
CA LEU A 71 40.04 0.22 24.04
C LEU A 71 38.71 -0.15 24.73
N GLU A 72 37.70 0.69 24.57
CA GLU A 72 36.37 0.48 25.14
C GLU A 72 35.37 0.00 24.08
N GLU A 73 35.56 0.45 22.83
CA GLU A 73 34.69 0.16 21.72
C GLU A 73 35.42 -0.65 20.65
N VAL A 74 34.69 -1.54 19.99
CA VAL A 74 35.23 -2.39 18.95
C VAL A 74 34.28 -2.57 17.79
N ALA A 75 34.85 -2.63 16.59
CA ALA A 75 34.17 -3.06 15.38
C ALA A 75 34.42 -4.56 15.15
N VAL A 76 33.39 -5.31 14.80
CA VAL A 76 33.49 -6.76 14.54
C VAL A 76 32.71 -7.14 13.29
N ALA A 77 33.06 -8.28 12.70
CA ALA A 77 32.21 -8.95 11.74
C ALA A 77 31.69 -10.29 12.28
N VAL A 78 30.59 -10.74 11.75
CA VAL A 78 30.05 -12.08 11.98
C VAL A 78 29.98 -12.84 10.67
N ALA A 79 30.47 -14.11 10.71
CA ALA A 79 30.12 -15.12 9.71
C ALA A 79 28.98 -15.97 10.29
N GLY A 80 28.15 -16.49 9.46
CA GLY A 80 27.08 -17.29 10.00
C GLY A 80 26.92 -18.62 9.26
N ARG A 81 27.11 -19.72 9.97
CA ARG A 81 26.48 -20.96 9.62
C ARG A 81 24.99 -20.71 9.67
N TYR A 82 24.28 -20.51 8.63
CA TYR A 82 22.87 -20.14 8.52
C TYR A 82 22.64 -18.68 8.06
N LEU A 83 23.65 -17.99 7.50
CA LEU A 83 23.35 -16.87 6.64
C LEU A 83 22.50 -17.42 5.50
N LYS A 84 21.20 -17.13 5.54
CA LYS A 84 20.26 -17.52 4.49
C LYS A 84 19.87 -16.28 3.73
N THR A 85 19.91 -16.39 2.43
CA THR A 85 19.25 -15.42 1.57
C THR A 85 17.93 -16.02 1.13
N GLN A 86 16.86 -15.27 1.31
CA GLN A 86 15.54 -15.60 0.81
C GLN A 86 15.16 -14.62 -0.28
N ILE A 87 14.71 -15.17 -1.41
CA ILE A 87 14.16 -14.35 -2.49
C ILE A 87 12.65 -14.31 -2.31
N VAL A 88 12.10 -13.10 -2.27
CA VAL A 88 10.66 -12.86 -2.18
C VAL A 88 10.22 -11.94 -3.31
N GLU A 89 9.02 -12.15 -3.81
CA GLU A 89 8.50 -11.44 -4.97
C GLU A 89 7.08 -10.97 -4.69
N ALA A 90 6.70 -9.81 -5.22
CA ALA A 90 5.34 -9.34 -5.14
C ALA A 90 4.97 -8.52 -6.38
N SER A 91 3.68 -8.47 -6.66
CA SER A 91 3.13 -7.53 -7.63
C SER A 91 1.97 -6.74 -7.01
N THR A 92 1.73 -5.57 -7.55
CA THR A 92 0.61 -4.71 -7.18
C THR A 92 0.12 -3.92 -8.38
N LYS A 93 -1.17 -3.63 -8.42
CA LYS A 93 -1.71 -2.71 -9.42
C LYS A 93 -1.32 -1.27 -9.08
N VAL A 94 -1.18 -0.43 -10.09
CA VAL A 94 -0.90 1.01 -9.97
C VAL A 94 -2.19 1.79 -10.22
N PRO A 95 -3.04 1.99 -9.23
CA PRO A 95 -4.41 2.49 -9.42
C PRO A 95 -4.48 3.91 -9.99
N THR A 96 -3.46 4.71 -9.73
CA THR A 96 -3.35 6.10 -10.22
C THR A 96 -2.73 6.18 -11.62
N GLY A 97 -2.30 5.04 -12.17
CA GLY A 97 -1.52 4.99 -13.41
C GLY A 97 -0.13 5.62 -13.32
N VAL A 98 0.29 6.10 -12.14
CA VAL A 98 1.63 6.65 -11.87
C VAL A 98 2.16 6.03 -10.58
N VAL A 99 3.37 5.50 -10.63
CA VAL A 99 4.04 4.92 -9.46
C VAL A 99 4.48 6.02 -8.52
N ASP A 100 3.93 6.05 -7.33
CA ASP A 100 4.35 6.92 -6.23
C ASP A 100 5.14 6.14 -5.16
N GLU A 101 5.72 6.86 -4.21
CA GLU A 101 6.46 6.24 -3.10
C GLU A 101 5.59 5.28 -2.27
N LYS A 102 4.31 5.58 -2.12
CA LYS A 102 3.40 4.77 -1.32
C LYS A 102 3.17 3.41 -1.95
N ILE A 103 2.97 3.37 -3.26
CA ILE A 103 2.81 2.13 -4.04
C ILE A 103 4.10 1.28 -3.97
N LEU A 104 5.28 1.93 -4.11
CA LEU A 104 6.57 1.25 -3.97
C LEU A 104 6.71 0.58 -2.60
N LYS A 105 6.43 1.32 -1.55
CA LYS A 105 6.52 0.88 -0.17
C LYS A 105 5.54 -0.25 0.15
N GLU A 106 4.31 -0.13 -0.33
CA GLU A 106 3.30 -1.18 -0.19
C GLU A 106 3.71 -2.47 -0.91
N LEU A 107 4.32 -2.35 -2.09
CA LEU A 107 4.82 -3.47 -2.86
C LEU A 107 5.98 -4.19 -2.15
N GLU A 108 6.98 -3.44 -1.67
CA GLU A 108 8.10 -4.01 -0.91
C GLU A 108 7.62 -4.66 0.39
N ALA A 109 6.73 -4.01 1.14
CA ALA A 109 6.13 -4.57 2.35
C ALA A 109 5.37 -5.88 2.06
N ARG A 110 4.66 -5.95 0.95
CA ARG A 110 3.96 -7.17 0.52
C ARG A 110 4.94 -8.31 0.18
N ALA A 111 6.06 -7.99 -0.44
CA ALA A 111 7.11 -8.99 -0.68
C ALA A 111 7.74 -9.47 0.64
N LEU A 112 8.08 -8.54 1.54
CA LEU A 112 8.65 -8.85 2.85
C LEU A 112 7.70 -9.66 3.75
N ALA A 113 6.40 -9.51 3.61
CA ALA A 113 5.41 -10.29 4.36
C ALA A 113 5.47 -11.81 4.06
N GLN A 114 6.15 -12.21 2.99
CA GLN A 114 6.33 -13.62 2.62
C GLN A 114 7.55 -14.27 3.31
N ILE A 115 8.35 -13.48 4.06
CA ILE A 115 9.53 -13.99 4.74
C ILE A 115 9.12 -14.91 5.88
N SER A 116 9.79 -16.07 5.95
CA SER A 116 9.72 -16.94 7.12
C SER A 116 10.85 -16.55 8.10
N PHE A 117 10.51 -16.15 9.32
CA PHE A 117 11.44 -15.83 10.39
C PHE A 117 11.82 -17.01 11.26
N SER A 118 11.32 -18.17 10.94
CA SER A 118 11.79 -19.45 11.48
C SER A 118 12.20 -20.33 10.33
N ASP A 119 13.31 -21.02 10.49
CA ASP A 119 13.66 -22.05 9.54
C ASP A 119 12.83 -23.33 9.80
N GLU A 120 13.04 -24.34 8.95
CA GLU A 120 12.40 -25.65 9.06
C GLU A 120 12.69 -26.36 10.40
N SER A 121 13.74 -25.94 11.11
CA SER A 121 14.16 -26.45 12.40
C SER A 121 13.60 -25.67 13.58
N GLY A 122 12.83 -24.58 13.35
CA GLY A 122 12.27 -23.72 14.37
C GLY A 122 13.26 -22.70 14.97
N VAL A 123 14.42 -22.50 14.33
CA VAL A 123 15.40 -21.49 14.75
C VAL A 123 14.89 -20.11 14.37
N ASN A 124 14.84 -19.18 15.32
CA ASN A 124 14.48 -17.79 15.06
C ASN A 124 15.60 -17.12 14.27
N LEU A 125 15.21 -16.63 13.09
CA LEU A 125 16.07 -15.91 12.17
C LEU A 125 15.81 -14.40 12.29
N TYR A 126 16.87 -13.66 12.21
CA TYR A 126 16.87 -12.21 12.21
C TYR A 126 17.04 -11.69 10.78
N CYS A 127 16.15 -10.79 10.36
CA CYS A 127 16.29 -10.13 9.07
C CYS A 127 17.40 -9.07 9.15
N ALA A 128 18.54 -9.41 8.61
CA ALA A 128 19.71 -8.56 8.62
C ALA A 128 19.60 -7.38 7.62
N GLY A 129 18.75 -7.53 6.62
CA GLY A 129 18.48 -6.51 5.61
C GLY A 129 17.92 -7.12 4.32
N TYR A 130 17.50 -6.26 3.40
CA TYR A 130 17.07 -6.68 2.06
C TYR A 130 17.63 -5.75 0.99
N SER A 131 17.66 -6.24 -0.23
CA SER A 131 17.99 -5.43 -1.41
C SER A 131 17.00 -5.72 -2.53
N VAL A 132 16.64 -4.69 -3.28
CA VAL A 132 15.84 -4.85 -4.49
C VAL A 132 16.73 -5.41 -5.59
N LEU A 133 16.37 -6.58 -6.14
CA LEU A 133 17.03 -7.18 -7.28
C LEU A 133 16.50 -6.62 -8.58
N GLU A 134 15.18 -6.46 -8.69
CA GLU A 134 14.55 -5.91 -9.86
C GLU A 134 13.18 -5.28 -9.56
N TYR A 135 12.84 -4.28 -10.37
CA TYR A 135 11.48 -3.84 -10.58
C TYR A 135 11.06 -4.11 -12.01
N LYS A 136 9.77 -4.42 -12.22
CA LYS A 136 9.15 -4.45 -13.54
C LYS A 136 7.87 -3.64 -13.51
N LEU A 137 7.67 -2.82 -14.52
CA LEU A 137 6.44 -2.08 -14.75
C LEU A 137 5.81 -2.61 -16.04
N ASP A 138 4.60 -3.14 -15.97
CA ASP A 138 3.90 -3.81 -17.07
C ASP A 138 4.75 -4.90 -17.76
N GLY A 139 5.52 -5.65 -16.93
CA GLY A 139 6.42 -6.71 -17.38
C GLY A 139 7.79 -6.23 -17.89
N PHE A 140 8.02 -4.94 -18.07
CA PHE A 140 9.30 -4.40 -18.50
C PHE A 140 10.20 -4.02 -17.33
N TRP A 141 11.46 -4.41 -17.42
CA TRP A 141 12.46 -4.07 -16.40
C TRP A 141 12.65 -2.55 -16.28
N ILE A 142 12.69 -2.05 -15.07
CA ILE A 142 12.92 -0.65 -14.77
C ILE A 142 13.82 -0.51 -13.53
N LYS A 143 14.81 0.38 -13.60
CA LYS A 143 15.74 0.59 -12.49
C LYS A 143 15.12 1.36 -11.32
N ASN A 144 14.36 2.39 -11.62
CA ASN A 144 13.62 3.18 -10.65
C ASN A 144 12.23 3.48 -11.22
N PRO A 145 11.18 2.84 -10.70
CA PRO A 145 9.83 3.01 -11.22
C PRO A 145 9.14 4.31 -10.78
N LEU A 146 9.69 5.03 -9.78
CA LEU A 146 9.05 6.23 -9.22
C LEU A 146 8.78 7.29 -10.29
N GLY A 147 7.53 7.77 -10.36
CA GLY A 147 7.07 8.76 -11.34
C GLY A 147 6.74 8.19 -12.73
N HIS A 148 7.03 6.92 -12.99
CA HIS A 148 6.66 6.27 -14.26
C HIS A 148 5.19 5.88 -14.31
N ARG A 149 4.65 5.79 -15.52
CA ARG A 149 3.25 5.38 -15.77
C ARG A 149 3.19 3.91 -16.16
N GLY A 150 2.23 3.21 -15.59
CA GLY A 150 1.93 1.81 -15.88
C GLY A 150 0.79 1.29 -15.02
N ASP A 151 0.36 0.07 -15.27
CA ASP A 151 -0.80 -0.55 -14.64
C ASP A 151 -0.41 -1.56 -13.56
N GLU A 152 0.69 -2.29 -13.74
CA GLU A 152 1.17 -3.31 -12.82
C GLU A 152 2.64 -3.12 -12.48
N LEU A 153 2.95 -3.05 -11.19
CA LEU A 153 4.31 -2.97 -10.67
C LEU A 153 4.66 -4.27 -9.95
N TYR A 154 5.80 -4.85 -10.32
CA TYR A 154 6.39 -6.05 -9.72
C TYR A 154 7.73 -5.71 -9.08
N THR A 155 8.06 -6.37 -7.98
CA THR A 155 9.39 -6.36 -7.36
C THR A 155 9.86 -7.76 -6.99
N LYS A 156 11.18 -7.92 -7.02
CA LYS A 156 11.89 -9.06 -6.50
C LYS A 156 12.94 -8.59 -5.51
N LEU A 157 12.88 -9.08 -4.29
CA LEU A 157 13.78 -8.71 -3.20
C LEU A 157 14.63 -9.91 -2.82
N ILE A 158 15.88 -9.64 -2.43
CA ILE A 158 16.72 -10.59 -1.72
C ILE A 158 16.85 -10.14 -0.26
N VAL A 159 16.64 -11.06 0.65
CA VAL A 159 16.63 -10.81 2.09
C VAL A 159 17.73 -11.65 2.73
N ALA A 160 18.57 -11.02 3.54
CA ALA A 160 19.62 -11.68 4.31
C ALA A 160 19.12 -11.98 5.74
N MET A 161 19.24 -13.22 6.16
CA MET A 161 18.74 -13.72 7.44
C MET A 161 19.87 -14.35 8.25
N LEU A 162 19.96 -14.04 9.53
CA LEU A 162 20.94 -14.60 10.47
C LEU A 162 20.22 -15.16 11.71
N PRO A 163 20.70 -16.24 12.32
CA PRO A 163 20.21 -16.68 13.62
C PRO A 163 20.52 -15.63 14.70
N ASN A 164 19.53 -15.30 15.55
CA ASN A 164 19.74 -14.39 16.68
C ASN A 164 20.91 -14.84 17.59
N GLN A 165 21.04 -16.15 17.78
CA GLN A 165 22.07 -16.74 18.64
C GLN A 165 23.50 -16.36 18.24
N VAL A 166 23.79 -16.19 16.94
CA VAL A 166 25.14 -15.82 16.45
C VAL A 166 25.55 -14.43 16.94
N ILE A 167 24.62 -13.51 16.89
CA ILE A 167 24.83 -12.12 17.30
C ILE A 167 24.94 -12.02 18.81
N ASP A 168 24.03 -12.69 19.53
CA ASP A 168 24.01 -12.71 20.99
C ASP A 168 25.28 -13.30 21.56
N ALA A 169 25.80 -14.39 20.95
CA ALA A 169 27.06 -15.01 21.37
C ALA A 169 28.27 -14.08 21.16
N MET A 170 28.34 -13.37 20.03
CA MET A 170 29.40 -12.41 19.75
C MET A 170 29.37 -11.24 20.74
N ILE A 171 28.21 -10.63 20.94
CA ILE A 171 28.03 -9.52 21.89
C ILE A 171 28.40 -9.95 23.31
N SER A 172 27.98 -11.14 23.72
CA SER A 172 28.30 -11.69 25.03
C SER A 172 29.80 -11.90 25.23
N ALA A 173 30.51 -12.40 24.20
CA ALA A 173 31.96 -12.58 24.26
C ALA A 173 32.70 -11.24 24.37
N LEU A 174 32.28 -10.22 23.62
CA LEU A 174 32.86 -8.88 23.69
C LEU A 174 32.61 -8.23 25.04
N HIS A 175 31.39 -8.33 25.57
CA HIS A 175 31.03 -7.78 26.87
C HIS A 175 31.86 -8.40 28.01
N LEU A 176 32.05 -9.73 27.98
CA LEU A 176 32.90 -10.42 28.95
C LEU A 176 34.37 -9.97 28.86
N ALA A 177 34.83 -9.55 27.67
CA ALA A 177 36.17 -8.99 27.47
C ALA A 177 36.25 -7.49 27.84
N GLY A 178 35.18 -6.88 28.31
CA GLY A 178 35.11 -5.47 28.68
C GLY A 178 35.13 -4.56 27.44
N LEU A 179 34.51 -4.99 26.35
CA LEU A 179 34.38 -4.25 25.14
C LEU A 179 32.90 -4.02 24.80
N ARG A 180 32.60 -2.81 24.30
CA ARG A 180 31.30 -2.49 23.75
C ARG A 180 31.40 -2.60 22.21
N CYS A 181 30.53 -3.39 21.61
CA CYS A 181 30.44 -3.44 20.17
C CYS A 181 29.88 -2.10 19.65
N SER A 182 30.67 -1.36 18.90
CA SER A 182 30.28 -0.09 18.29
C SER A 182 30.00 -0.20 16.80
N PHE A 183 30.33 -1.36 16.21
CA PHE A 183 30.08 -1.65 14.80
C PHE A 183 30.09 -3.16 14.58
N LEU A 184 29.06 -3.68 13.93
CA LEU A 184 28.94 -5.10 13.55
C LEU A 184 28.67 -5.18 12.03
N THR A 185 29.40 -5.99 11.31
CA THR A 185 29.22 -6.24 9.89
C THR A 185 29.18 -7.72 9.56
N LEU A 186 28.94 -8.06 8.29
CA LEU A 186 29.17 -9.41 7.76
C LEU A 186 30.58 -9.51 7.23
N GLU A 187 31.27 -10.65 7.48
CA GLU A 187 32.62 -10.90 6.97
C GLU A 187 32.72 -10.66 5.46
N PRO A 188 31.82 -11.21 4.61
CA PRO A 188 31.90 -11.00 3.17
C PRO A 188 31.64 -9.54 2.74
N MET A 189 30.91 -8.75 3.55
CA MET A 189 30.76 -7.32 3.28
C MET A 189 32.05 -6.56 3.55
N ALA A 190 32.68 -6.84 4.68
CA ALA A 190 33.93 -6.21 5.06
C ALA A 190 35.02 -6.51 4.02
N ALA A 191 35.15 -7.76 3.64
CA ALA A 191 36.10 -8.18 2.62
C ALA A 191 35.83 -7.52 1.25
N LEU A 192 34.54 -7.47 0.82
CA LEU A 192 34.14 -6.88 -0.45
C LEU A 192 34.46 -5.38 -0.53
N GLU A 193 34.28 -4.65 0.58
CA GLU A 193 34.45 -3.19 0.61
C GLU A 193 35.89 -2.76 0.30
N VAL A 194 36.86 -3.55 0.73
CA VAL A 194 38.28 -3.25 0.45
C VAL A 194 38.81 -3.97 -0.79
N ALA A 195 38.32 -5.19 -1.07
CA ALA A 195 38.81 -6.01 -2.17
C ALA A 195 38.25 -5.60 -3.54
N LEU A 196 37.08 -4.94 -3.58
CA LEU A 196 36.43 -4.55 -4.83
C LEU A 196 36.19 -3.03 -4.88
N PRO A 197 37.02 -2.28 -5.62
CA PRO A 197 36.82 -0.86 -5.88
C PRO A 197 35.46 -0.58 -6.53
N ASP A 198 34.91 0.64 -6.30
CA ASP A 198 33.56 1.01 -6.70
C ASP A 198 33.29 0.93 -8.21
N ASP A 199 34.34 1.23 -9.02
CA ASP A 199 34.30 1.13 -10.48
C ASP A 199 34.20 -0.32 -10.98
N LEU A 200 34.76 -1.28 -10.23
CA LEU A 200 34.68 -2.70 -10.58
C LEU A 200 33.38 -3.36 -10.10
N ARG A 201 32.61 -2.73 -9.21
CA ARG A 201 31.32 -3.27 -8.73
C ARG A 201 30.25 -3.35 -9.84
N PHE A 202 30.45 -2.66 -10.96
CA PHE A 202 29.59 -2.82 -12.13
C PHE A 202 29.79 -4.14 -12.85
N LEU A 203 30.97 -4.76 -12.67
CA LEU A 203 31.26 -6.08 -13.20
C LEU A 203 30.55 -7.14 -12.36
N ASN A 204 30.29 -8.29 -12.99
CA ASN A 204 29.72 -9.44 -12.30
C ASN A 204 30.87 -10.22 -11.62
N ILE A 205 31.15 -9.92 -10.36
CA ILE A 205 32.27 -10.48 -9.61
C ILE A 205 31.74 -11.19 -8.37
N ALA A 206 32.23 -12.42 -8.14
CA ALA A 206 32.08 -13.12 -6.88
C ALA A 206 33.33 -12.87 -6.01
N LEU A 207 33.13 -12.52 -4.75
CA LEU A 207 34.17 -12.55 -3.72
C LEU A 207 33.90 -13.76 -2.83
N VAL A 208 34.95 -14.50 -2.51
CA VAL A 208 34.90 -15.64 -1.58
C VAL A 208 35.97 -15.48 -0.52
N ASP A 209 35.55 -15.34 0.73
CA ASP A 209 36.45 -15.37 1.89
C ASP A 209 36.53 -16.82 2.40
N ILE A 210 37.67 -17.45 2.20
CA ILE A 210 37.87 -18.84 2.61
C ILE A 210 38.67 -18.84 3.92
N GLY A 211 37.95 -19.05 5.00
CA GLY A 211 38.48 -19.14 6.33
C GLY A 211 38.99 -20.54 6.73
N ALA A 212 38.90 -20.83 8.01
CA ALA A 212 39.16 -22.16 8.54
C ALA A 212 37.92 -23.06 8.51
N GLY A 213 36.77 -22.57 8.99
CA GLY A 213 35.53 -23.35 9.05
C GLY A 213 34.46 -22.94 8.05
N THR A 214 34.54 -21.76 7.48
CA THR A 214 33.54 -21.22 6.52
C THR A 214 34.19 -20.68 5.26
N SER A 215 33.43 -20.72 4.17
CA SER A 215 33.70 -19.98 2.93
C SER A 215 32.52 -19.04 2.66
N ASP A 216 32.73 -17.76 2.91
CA ASP A 216 31.71 -16.72 2.82
C ASP A 216 31.73 -16.07 1.44
N ILE A 217 30.55 -15.91 0.83
CA ILE A 217 30.39 -15.52 -0.56
C ILE A 217 29.62 -14.19 -0.64
N ALA A 218 30.13 -13.26 -1.45
CA ALA A 218 29.42 -12.06 -1.84
C ALA A 218 29.44 -11.91 -3.36
N ILE A 219 28.31 -11.48 -3.94
CA ILE A 219 28.21 -11.21 -5.39
C ILE A 219 27.95 -9.73 -5.61
N ALA A 220 28.83 -9.09 -6.39
CA ALA A 220 28.64 -7.72 -6.86
C ALA A 220 28.33 -7.72 -8.36
N LYS A 221 27.36 -6.94 -8.78
CA LYS A 221 26.93 -6.79 -10.18
C LYS A 221 26.16 -5.49 -10.38
N GLY A 222 26.43 -4.78 -11.48
CA GLY A 222 25.65 -3.58 -11.82
C GLY A 222 25.79 -2.44 -10.80
N GLY A 223 26.88 -2.37 -10.05
CA GLY A 223 27.14 -1.34 -9.03
C GLY A 223 26.50 -1.64 -7.66
N THR A 224 25.88 -2.81 -7.50
CA THR A 224 25.24 -3.23 -6.24
C THR A 224 25.71 -4.60 -5.81
N VAL A 225 25.49 -4.94 -4.55
CA VAL A 225 25.67 -6.31 -4.05
C VAL A 225 24.38 -7.07 -4.23
N LEU A 226 24.40 -8.15 -5.01
CA LEU A 226 23.23 -8.98 -5.28
C LEU A 226 22.86 -9.84 -4.07
N GLY A 227 23.84 -10.23 -3.25
CA GLY A 227 23.59 -11.04 -2.09
C GLY A 227 24.83 -11.68 -1.51
N TYR A 228 24.59 -12.43 -0.44
CA TYR A 228 25.58 -13.14 0.35
C TYR A 228 25.12 -14.59 0.55
N ASP A 229 26.07 -15.50 0.60
CA ASP A 229 25.82 -16.90 0.95
C ASP A 229 27.05 -17.47 1.66
N MET A 230 26.97 -18.68 2.15
CA MET A 230 28.04 -19.32 2.87
C MET A 230 28.06 -20.82 2.63
N VAL A 231 29.25 -21.38 2.62
CA VAL A 231 29.51 -22.84 2.64
C VAL A 231 30.22 -23.18 3.94
N ALA A 232 29.66 -24.11 4.71
CA ALA A 232 30.26 -24.57 5.96
C ALA A 232 31.33 -25.65 5.67
N LEU A 233 32.21 -25.39 4.72
CA LEU A 233 33.40 -26.21 4.34
C LEU A 233 34.50 -25.24 3.96
N ALA A 234 35.70 -25.40 4.55
CA ALA A 234 36.83 -24.54 4.28
C ALA A 234 38.19 -25.21 4.60
N GLY A 235 39.08 -24.50 5.28
CA GLY A 235 40.44 -25.00 5.52
C GLY A 235 40.55 -26.14 6.50
N ASP A 236 39.63 -26.28 7.46
CA ASP A 236 39.72 -27.31 8.51
C ASP A 236 39.42 -28.69 7.99
N GLU A 237 38.52 -28.86 7.01
CA GLU A 237 38.22 -30.12 6.33
C GLU A 237 39.46 -30.67 5.65
N ILE A 238 40.27 -29.79 5.04
CA ILE A 238 41.55 -30.17 4.43
C ILE A 238 42.54 -30.65 5.51
N THR A 239 42.62 -29.90 6.63
CA THR A 239 43.48 -30.29 7.77
C THR A 239 43.05 -31.64 8.37
N GLU A 240 41.74 -31.86 8.52
CA GLU A 240 41.19 -33.10 9.04
C GLU A 240 41.48 -34.32 8.10
N ALA A 241 41.40 -34.10 6.78
CA ALA A 241 41.74 -35.13 5.82
C ALA A 241 43.23 -35.54 5.95
N ILE A 242 44.13 -34.57 6.13
CA ILE A 242 45.57 -34.80 6.36
C ILE A 242 45.77 -35.55 7.69
N ALA A 243 45.16 -35.02 8.78
CA ALA A 243 45.27 -35.62 10.11
C ALA A 243 44.81 -37.09 10.13
N LYS A 244 43.68 -37.35 9.49
CA LYS A 244 43.12 -38.72 9.38
C LYS A 244 43.99 -39.66 8.58
N HIS A 245 44.55 -39.19 7.47
CA HIS A 245 45.36 -40.04 6.59
C HIS A 245 46.70 -40.45 7.22
N TYR A 246 47.40 -39.45 7.85
CA TYR A 246 48.71 -39.70 8.42
C TYR A 246 48.72 -40.00 9.92
N LEU A 247 47.51 -40.08 10.56
CA LEU A 247 47.35 -40.27 12.00
C LEU A 247 48.10 -39.16 12.79
N LEU A 248 47.88 -37.93 12.43
CA LEU A 248 48.50 -36.76 13.08
C LEU A 248 47.52 -36.02 14.00
N ASP A 249 48.05 -35.34 14.99
CA ASP A 249 47.24 -34.34 15.67
C ASP A 249 46.92 -33.16 14.73
N PHE A 250 45.87 -32.43 15.06
CA PHE A 250 45.36 -31.39 14.18
C PHE A 250 46.39 -30.27 13.91
N LYS A 251 47.19 -29.90 14.94
CA LYS A 251 48.21 -28.83 14.82
C LYS A 251 49.32 -29.23 13.87
N THR A 252 49.80 -30.47 13.93
CA THR A 252 50.81 -31.01 13.04
C THR A 252 50.28 -31.14 11.60
N ALA A 253 49.02 -31.59 11.42
CA ALA A 253 48.38 -31.64 10.10
C ALA A 253 48.22 -30.23 9.49
N GLU A 254 47.84 -29.23 10.30
CA GLU A 254 47.73 -27.83 9.85
C GLU A 254 49.12 -27.27 9.47
N MET A 255 50.15 -27.55 10.20
CA MET A 255 51.49 -27.17 9.86
C MET A 255 51.92 -27.77 8.51
N LEU A 256 51.60 -29.04 8.23
CA LEU A 256 51.80 -29.68 6.93
C LEU A 256 51.07 -28.93 5.82
N LYS A 257 49.78 -28.67 6.00
CA LYS A 257 48.96 -27.93 5.03
C LYS A 257 49.56 -26.55 4.70
N ARG A 258 49.98 -25.79 5.71
CA ARG A 258 50.59 -24.46 5.51
C ARG A 258 51.94 -24.50 4.79
N LYS A 259 52.71 -25.58 4.95
CA LYS A 259 54.03 -25.73 4.33
C LYS A 259 54.02 -26.35 2.94
N ILE A 260 52.87 -26.87 2.48
CA ILE A 260 52.75 -27.63 1.20
C ILE A 260 53.24 -26.81 0.00
N GLU A 261 52.98 -25.47 0.01
CA GLU A 261 53.34 -24.60 -1.10
C GLU A 261 54.84 -24.26 -1.13
N SER A 262 55.52 -24.35 -0.01
CA SER A 262 56.91 -23.90 0.13
C SER A 262 57.96 -25.01 0.22
N THR A 263 57.53 -26.24 0.46
CA THR A 263 58.43 -27.35 0.76
C THR A 263 58.07 -28.62 0.00
N GLN A 264 59.04 -29.29 -0.60
CA GLN A 264 58.82 -30.52 -1.38
C GLN A 264 58.58 -31.76 -0.48
N THR A 265 59.30 -31.80 0.64
CA THR A 265 59.21 -32.89 1.61
C THR A 265 59.21 -32.34 3.03
N ILE A 266 58.40 -32.91 3.89
CA ILE A 266 58.30 -32.54 5.31
C ILE A 266 58.32 -33.79 6.16
N GLU A 267 59.20 -33.79 7.16
CA GLU A 267 59.31 -34.88 8.12
C GLU A 267 58.39 -34.57 9.34
N VAL A 268 57.55 -35.54 9.73
CA VAL A 268 56.64 -35.40 10.88
C VAL A 268 56.56 -36.72 11.66
N ASN A 269 56.31 -36.64 12.95
CA ASN A 269 56.00 -37.79 13.78
C ASN A 269 54.49 -37.98 13.90
N ASN A 270 54.03 -39.17 13.62
CA ASN A 270 52.60 -39.52 13.80
C ASN A 270 52.28 -39.90 15.26
N LEU A 271 50.98 -40.10 15.53
CA LEU A 271 50.50 -40.47 16.89
C LEU A 271 51.05 -41.80 17.41
N THR A 272 51.59 -42.69 16.55
CA THR A 272 52.21 -43.95 16.90
C THR A 272 53.70 -43.78 17.23
N GLY A 273 54.27 -42.58 17.08
CA GLY A 273 55.69 -42.30 17.25
C GLY A 273 56.54 -42.63 16.01
N GLU A 274 55.97 -42.94 14.89
CA GLU A 274 56.64 -43.24 13.63
C GLU A 274 56.97 -41.91 12.93
N THR A 275 58.20 -41.78 12.41
CA THR A 275 58.61 -40.65 11.59
C THR A 275 58.20 -40.89 10.15
N ILE A 276 57.42 -40.00 9.59
CA ILE A 276 56.90 -40.08 8.23
C ILE A 276 57.47 -38.95 7.39
N LEU A 277 58.01 -39.28 6.20
CA LEU A 277 58.40 -38.29 5.20
C LEU A 277 57.19 -38.03 4.27
N VAL A 278 56.63 -36.86 4.34
CA VAL A 278 55.46 -36.49 3.51
C VAL A 278 55.95 -35.71 2.30
N GLU A 279 55.70 -36.24 1.12
CA GLU A 279 55.97 -35.58 -0.15
C GLU A 279 54.79 -34.69 -0.58
N ARG A 280 55.09 -33.53 -1.14
CA ARG A 280 54.10 -32.59 -1.67
C ARG A 280 53.09 -33.26 -2.61
N SER A 281 53.60 -33.99 -3.61
CA SER A 281 52.77 -34.65 -4.61
C SER A 281 51.83 -35.71 -4.02
N GLN A 282 52.23 -36.36 -2.93
CA GLN A 282 51.36 -37.26 -2.18
C GLN A 282 50.28 -36.55 -1.41
N LEU A 283 50.67 -35.46 -0.72
CA LEU A 283 49.78 -34.66 0.09
C LEU A 283 48.70 -34.01 -0.78
N GLU A 284 49.08 -33.47 -1.96
CA GLU A 284 48.14 -32.91 -2.92
C GLU A 284 47.10 -33.95 -3.38
N ARG A 285 47.49 -35.21 -3.67
CA ARG A 285 46.58 -36.28 -4.04
C ARG A 285 45.62 -36.66 -2.93
N ILE A 286 46.05 -36.59 -1.68
CA ILE A 286 45.23 -36.95 -0.50
C ILE A 286 44.17 -35.89 -0.27
N ILE A 287 44.51 -34.61 -0.45
CA ILE A 287 43.61 -33.49 -0.21
C ILE A 287 42.72 -33.17 -1.41
N ASP A 288 43.06 -33.59 -2.63
CA ASP A 288 42.34 -33.28 -3.86
C ASP A 288 40.83 -33.58 -3.83
N PRO A 289 40.37 -34.74 -3.30
CA PRO A 289 38.93 -35.01 -3.22
C PRO A 289 38.15 -33.99 -2.36
N ILE A 290 38.69 -33.60 -1.20
CA ILE A 290 38.05 -32.63 -0.31
C ILE A 290 38.13 -31.21 -0.87
N VAL A 291 39.27 -30.84 -1.49
CA VAL A 291 39.42 -29.56 -2.18
C VAL A 291 38.44 -29.43 -3.34
N THR A 292 38.24 -30.50 -4.10
CA THR A 292 37.22 -30.54 -5.18
C THR A 292 35.83 -30.36 -4.62
N GLN A 293 35.48 -31.04 -3.53
CA GLN A 293 34.19 -30.92 -2.88
C GLN A 293 33.93 -29.47 -2.40
N ILE A 294 34.94 -28.84 -1.79
CA ILE A 294 34.85 -27.41 -1.36
C ILE A 294 34.58 -26.54 -2.57
N ALA A 295 35.36 -26.71 -3.65
CA ALA A 295 35.24 -25.94 -4.89
C ALA A 295 33.84 -26.08 -5.54
N GLU A 296 33.32 -27.32 -5.59
CA GLU A 296 31.98 -27.61 -6.13
C GLU A 296 30.88 -26.93 -5.32
N ASN A 297 30.95 -26.96 -3.99
CA ASN A 297 29.97 -26.29 -3.12
C ASN A 297 30.02 -24.78 -3.29
N ILE A 298 31.23 -24.19 -3.31
CA ILE A 298 31.41 -22.74 -3.55
C ILE A 298 30.82 -22.36 -4.91
N ALA A 299 31.16 -23.12 -5.97
CA ALA A 299 30.68 -22.84 -7.32
C ALA A 299 29.15 -22.95 -7.42
N GLN A 300 28.55 -23.97 -6.81
CA GLN A 300 27.09 -24.13 -6.76
C GLN A 300 26.40 -22.95 -6.11
N ARG A 301 26.94 -22.46 -4.97
CA ARG A 301 26.38 -21.29 -4.29
C ARG A 301 26.55 -20.01 -5.09
N ILE A 302 27.71 -19.81 -5.71
CA ILE A 302 27.94 -18.67 -6.60
C ILE A 302 26.95 -18.69 -7.77
N GLU A 303 26.77 -19.82 -8.45
CA GLU A 303 25.87 -19.93 -9.61
C GLU A 303 24.40 -19.74 -9.21
N ALA A 304 23.99 -20.26 -8.05
CA ALA A 304 22.64 -20.09 -7.52
C ALA A 304 22.35 -18.62 -7.17
N LEU A 305 23.25 -17.96 -6.45
CA LEU A 305 23.10 -16.57 -6.00
C LEU A 305 23.19 -15.58 -7.16
N ASN A 306 24.07 -15.84 -8.14
CA ASN A 306 24.31 -14.98 -9.29
C ASN A 306 23.35 -15.23 -10.47
N LEU A 307 22.51 -16.28 -10.39
CA LEU A 307 21.68 -16.79 -11.50
C LEU A 307 22.54 -17.07 -12.76
N GLY A 308 23.73 -17.62 -12.55
CA GLY A 308 24.69 -17.93 -13.59
C GLY A 308 26.13 -17.73 -13.16
N LYS A 309 27.05 -17.74 -14.12
CA LYS A 309 28.49 -17.60 -13.83
C LYS A 309 28.92 -16.17 -13.63
N PRO A 310 29.85 -15.89 -12.69
CA PRO A 310 30.47 -14.59 -12.56
C PRO A 310 31.49 -14.35 -13.68
N SER A 311 31.88 -13.11 -13.90
CA SER A 311 32.97 -12.74 -14.82
C SER A 311 34.35 -13.04 -14.23
N ALA A 312 34.47 -12.94 -12.92
CA ALA A 312 35.68 -13.29 -12.17
C ALA A 312 35.34 -13.66 -10.73
N VAL A 313 36.27 -14.35 -10.06
CA VAL A 313 36.20 -14.69 -8.64
C VAL A 313 37.42 -14.10 -7.94
N LEU A 314 37.21 -13.32 -6.90
CA LEU A 314 38.25 -12.83 -6.01
C LEU A 314 38.22 -13.68 -4.74
N LEU A 315 39.38 -14.24 -4.39
CA LEU A 315 39.55 -15.06 -3.20
C LEU A 315 40.34 -14.30 -2.16
N VAL A 316 39.86 -14.33 -0.93
CA VAL A 316 40.50 -13.79 0.26
C VAL A 316 40.47 -14.82 1.38
N GLY A 317 41.08 -14.50 2.54
CA GLY A 317 41.13 -15.44 3.66
C GLY A 317 42.34 -16.38 3.64
N GLY A 318 42.60 -17.02 4.77
CA GLY A 318 43.75 -17.91 4.96
C GLY A 318 43.68 -19.21 4.17
N GLY A 319 42.48 -19.76 4.01
CA GLY A 319 42.19 -21.00 3.25
C GLY A 319 42.41 -20.82 1.74
N ALA A 320 42.26 -19.62 1.23
CA ALA A 320 42.42 -19.27 -0.18
C ALA A 320 43.90 -19.33 -0.66
N LYS A 321 44.83 -19.42 0.25
CA LYS A 321 46.28 -19.53 -0.09
C LYS A 321 46.61 -20.82 -0.81
N LEU A 322 45.83 -21.89 -0.64
CA LEU A 322 46.08 -23.17 -1.29
C LEU A 322 45.84 -23.06 -2.81
N SER A 323 46.93 -23.19 -3.60
CA SER A 323 46.87 -23.06 -5.06
C SER A 323 45.91 -24.07 -5.70
N LEU A 324 45.90 -25.31 -5.22
CA LEU A 324 45.03 -26.39 -5.69
C LEU A 324 43.53 -25.99 -5.59
N LEU A 325 43.12 -25.30 -4.51
CA LEU A 325 41.72 -24.91 -4.33
C LEU A 325 41.34 -23.83 -5.37
N ARG A 326 42.20 -22.86 -5.66
CA ARG A 326 41.97 -21.87 -6.71
C ARG A 326 41.80 -22.51 -8.08
N GLU A 327 42.66 -23.49 -8.39
CA GLU A 327 42.57 -24.25 -9.65
C GLU A 327 41.23 -24.98 -9.76
N ARG A 328 40.81 -25.70 -8.72
CA ARG A 328 39.53 -26.44 -8.70
C ARG A 328 38.33 -25.52 -8.83
N ILE A 329 38.33 -24.37 -8.18
CA ILE A 329 37.26 -23.34 -8.35
C ILE A 329 37.19 -22.85 -9.81
N ALA A 330 38.34 -22.59 -10.44
CA ALA A 330 38.39 -22.16 -11.85
C ALA A 330 37.87 -23.26 -12.78
N GLU A 331 38.24 -24.54 -12.55
CA GLU A 331 37.80 -25.68 -13.33
C GLU A 331 36.29 -25.90 -13.23
N VAL A 332 35.74 -25.93 -12.01
CA VAL A 332 34.32 -26.19 -11.76
C VAL A 332 33.46 -25.05 -12.37
N LEU A 333 33.84 -23.80 -12.18
CA LEU A 333 33.15 -22.66 -12.78
C LEU A 333 33.42 -22.51 -14.28
N LYS A 334 34.37 -23.30 -14.84
CA LYS A 334 34.84 -23.18 -16.23
C LYS A 334 35.29 -21.76 -16.58
N LEU A 335 36.02 -21.16 -15.66
CA LEU A 335 36.65 -19.84 -15.82
C LEU A 335 38.12 -20.03 -16.19
N PRO A 336 38.72 -19.12 -16.97
CA PRO A 336 40.17 -19.04 -17.10
C PRO A 336 40.82 -18.89 -15.71
N LYS A 337 41.99 -19.52 -15.49
CA LYS A 337 42.70 -19.47 -14.19
C LYS A 337 42.97 -18.04 -13.73
N GLU A 338 43.25 -17.13 -14.69
CA GLU A 338 43.53 -15.72 -14.44
C GLU A 338 42.31 -14.93 -13.92
N ARG A 339 41.11 -15.48 -14.06
CA ARG A 339 39.86 -14.90 -13.54
C ARG A 339 39.52 -15.37 -12.14
N VAL A 340 40.32 -16.23 -11.54
CA VAL A 340 40.20 -16.65 -10.14
C VAL A 340 41.45 -16.18 -9.42
N ALA A 341 41.40 -15.03 -8.80
CA ALA A 341 42.56 -14.32 -8.24
C ALA A 341 42.51 -14.32 -6.70
N LEU A 342 43.66 -14.67 -6.09
CA LEU A 342 43.89 -14.42 -4.67
C LEU A 342 44.17 -12.92 -4.48
N LYS A 343 43.53 -12.30 -3.49
CA LYS A 343 43.75 -10.93 -3.10
C LYS A 343 44.31 -10.84 -1.69
N SER A 344 45.32 -10.00 -1.56
CA SER A 344 46.04 -9.75 -0.30
C SER A 344 45.92 -8.30 0.11
N VAL A 345 45.96 -8.04 1.42
CA VAL A 345 45.67 -6.71 1.99
C VAL A 345 46.64 -5.62 1.48
N GLU A 346 47.88 -5.98 1.18
CA GLU A 346 48.90 -5.08 0.64
C GLU A 346 48.64 -4.61 -0.81
N GLU A 347 47.72 -5.25 -1.52
CA GLU A 347 47.36 -4.86 -2.90
C GLU A 347 46.35 -3.69 -2.92
N PHE A 348 45.76 -3.33 -1.79
CA PHE A 348 44.70 -2.33 -1.76
C PHE A 348 45.24 -0.94 -1.43
N GLU A 349 45.10 0.00 -2.36
CA GLU A 349 45.57 1.39 -2.21
C GLU A 349 44.92 2.10 -0.99
N ARG A 350 43.72 1.69 -0.60
CA ARG A 350 42.97 2.23 0.56
C ARG A 350 43.48 1.74 1.91
N ILE A 351 44.38 0.76 1.91
CA ILE A 351 44.91 0.15 3.15
C ILE A 351 46.45 0.35 3.15
N LYS A 352 46.94 0.96 4.18
CA LYS A 352 48.39 1.08 4.44
C LYS A 352 48.68 0.49 5.80
N SER A 353 49.89 -0.04 5.99
CA SER A 353 50.34 -0.50 7.27
C SER A 353 51.72 0.09 7.62
N ILE A 354 51.82 0.65 8.79
CA ILE A 354 53.13 1.03 9.37
C ILE A 354 53.72 -0.10 10.22
N LYS A 355 52.86 -1.10 10.57
CA LYS A 355 53.27 -2.28 11.31
C LYS A 355 53.79 -3.34 10.36
N GLU A 356 54.99 -3.83 10.57
CA GLU A 356 55.54 -4.95 9.81
C GLU A 356 54.76 -6.22 10.05
N GLY A 357 54.62 -7.06 8.99
CA GLY A 357 53.96 -8.35 9.06
C GLY A 357 52.42 -8.32 8.86
N PHE A 358 51.79 -7.15 8.68
CA PHE A 358 50.39 -7.05 8.29
C PHE A 358 50.25 -7.21 6.78
N VAL A 359 50.43 -8.44 6.31
CA VAL A 359 50.45 -8.81 4.88
C VAL A 359 49.70 -10.14 4.68
N GLY A 360 49.06 -10.30 3.52
CA GLY A 360 48.41 -11.55 3.12
C GLY A 360 46.89 -11.44 3.06
N SER A 361 46.32 -12.48 2.48
CA SER A 361 44.86 -12.57 2.25
C SER A 361 44.03 -12.73 3.53
N GLU A 362 44.64 -13.25 4.59
CA GLU A 362 44.03 -13.49 5.90
C GLU A 362 43.74 -12.26 6.74
N PHE A 363 44.16 -11.09 6.30
CA PHE A 363 43.92 -9.80 6.97
C PHE A 363 42.95 -8.91 6.21
N VAL A 364 42.46 -9.36 5.06
CA VAL A 364 41.56 -8.56 4.21
C VAL A 364 40.26 -8.23 4.95
N THR A 365 39.63 -9.23 5.56
CA THR A 365 38.38 -9.06 6.31
C THR A 365 38.57 -8.15 7.52
N LEU A 366 39.65 -8.33 8.30
CA LEU A 366 39.98 -7.46 9.43
C LEU A 366 40.19 -6.00 9.00
N ALA A 367 40.96 -5.77 7.93
CA ALA A 367 41.12 -4.44 7.36
C ALA A 367 39.82 -3.85 6.86
N GLY A 368 38.96 -4.68 6.25
CA GLY A 368 37.64 -4.29 5.79
C GLY A 368 36.71 -3.85 6.94
N ILE A 369 36.70 -4.57 8.05
CA ILE A 369 35.95 -4.20 9.27
C ILE A 369 36.38 -2.81 9.75
N ALA A 370 37.69 -2.60 9.88
CA ALA A 370 38.22 -1.33 10.33
C ALA A 370 37.93 -0.18 9.34
N TYR A 371 38.06 -0.44 8.04
CA TYR A 371 37.79 0.53 6.99
C TYR A 371 36.31 0.95 6.97
N MET A 372 35.40 0.00 7.03
CA MET A 372 33.96 0.26 7.08
C MET A 372 33.57 1.08 8.32
N LYS A 373 34.10 0.73 9.49
CA LYS A 373 33.87 1.49 10.74
C LYS A 373 34.39 2.91 10.63
N ALA A 374 35.58 3.09 10.06
CA ALA A 374 36.22 4.40 9.94
C ALA A 374 35.45 5.34 9.02
N LYS A 375 34.96 4.82 7.91
CA LYS A 375 34.10 5.53 6.94
C LYS A 375 32.66 5.74 7.44
N GLU A 376 32.30 5.14 8.54
CA GLU A 376 30.88 5.06 8.97
C GLU A 376 29.98 4.48 7.86
N LEU A 377 30.58 3.67 6.99
CA LEU A 377 29.86 2.93 5.95
C LEU A 377 29.05 1.85 6.65
N GLY A 378 27.79 2.19 6.89
CA GLY A 378 26.91 1.26 7.55
C GLY A 378 27.41 0.95 8.96
N SER A 379 27.31 1.92 9.88
CA SER A 379 27.26 1.56 11.28
C SER A 379 26.19 0.49 11.39
N ILE A 380 26.59 -0.74 11.67
CA ILE A 380 25.64 -1.85 11.78
C ILE A 380 24.80 -1.72 13.04
N TYR A 381 25.18 -0.84 13.94
CA TYR A 381 24.37 -0.46 15.07
C TYR A 381 23.99 1.02 14.99
N ASP A 382 22.71 1.23 14.80
CA ASP A 382 22.07 2.43 15.29
C ASP A 382 21.45 2.08 16.66
N VAL A 383 21.78 2.86 17.66
CA VAL A 383 21.17 2.75 18.98
C VAL A 383 19.92 3.61 18.97
N VAL A 384 18.77 2.99 19.04
CA VAL A 384 17.47 3.65 19.11
C VAL A 384 16.76 3.26 20.41
N ARG A 385 15.76 4.03 20.81
CA ARG A 385 14.88 3.64 21.90
C ARG A 385 13.58 3.09 21.36
N LEU A 386 13.17 1.95 21.87
CA LEU A 386 11.85 1.37 21.57
C LEU A 386 11.03 1.35 22.86
N ASN A 387 9.96 2.13 22.91
CA ASN A 387 9.13 2.29 24.10
C ASN A 387 9.95 2.63 25.37
N GLY A 388 11.00 3.47 25.20
CA GLY A 388 11.90 3.89 26.28
C GLY A 388 13.09 2.96 26.53
N GLU A 389 13.12 1.74 25.99
CA GLU A 389 14.24 0.80 26.13
C GLU A 389 15.25 0.96 25.00
N GLU A 390 16.55 0.92 25.29
CA GLU A 390 17.60 0.98 24.26
C GLU A 390 17.66 -0.33 23.47
N VAL A 391 17.50 -0.22 22.16
CA VAL A 391 17.64 -1.33 21.20
C VAL A 391 18.75 -1.00 20.23
N ARG A 392 19.63 -1.97 20.01
CA ARG A 392 20.71 -1.88 19.03
C ARG A 392 20.26 -2.54 17.73
N LEU A 393 20.21 -1.74 16.68
CA LEU A 393 19.82 -2.20 15.36
C LEU A 393 21.01 -2.49 14.49
N LEU A 394 20.96 -3.61 13.79
CA LEU A 394 21.93 -3.94 12.76
C LEU A 394 21.70 -3.08 11.52
N ASN A 395 22.74 -2.38 11.11
CA ASN A 395 22.76 -1.55 9.91
C ASN A 395 23.72 -2.14 8.88
N PHE A 396 23.20 -2.78 7.83
CA PHE A 396 24.00 -3.42 6.77
C PHE A 396 24.37 -2.46 5.63
N GLY A 397 24.96 -1.31 5.93
CA GLY A 397 25.33 -0.32 4.91
C GLY A 397 24.16 0.52 4.40
N ARG A 398 22.99 0.35 5.00
CA ARG A 398 21.83 1.24 4.89
C ARG A 398 21.29 1.51 6.29
N ALA A 399 20.83 2.73 6.52
CA ALA A 399 20.21 3.07 7.80
C ALA A 399 19.11 2.04 8.13
N PRO A 400 19.08 1.49 9.36
CA PRO A 400 18.10 0.49 9.75
C PRO A 400 16.70 1.06 9.65
N THR A 401 15.73 0.20 9.42
CA THR A 401 14.34 0.61 9.29
C THR A 401 13.57 0.30 10.58
N VAL A 402 12.44 0.97 10.73
CA VAL A 402 11.47 0.67 11.80
C VAL A 402 11.08 -0.80 11.78
N LEU A 403 10.90 -1.39 10.60
CA LEU A 403 10.59 -2.82 10.45
C LEU A 403 11.67 -3.71 11.07
N GLN A 404 12.94 -3.39 10.84
CA GLN A 404 14.07 -4.13 11.42
C GLN A 404 14.06 -4.04 12.96
N LEU A 405 13.85 -2.83 13.49
CA LEU A 405 13.72 -2.62 14.94
C LEU A 405 12.64 -3.52 15.54
N LEU A 406 11.45 -3.45 14.97
CA LEU A 406 10.29 -4.12 15.56
C LEU A 406 10.39 -5.64 15.45
N THR A 407 10.91 -6.15 14.31
CA THR A 407 11.12 -7.60 14.15
C THR A 407 12.20 -8.12 15.07
N GLN A 408 13.30 -7.39 15.24
CA GLN A 408 14.35 -7.72 16.22
C GLN A 408 13.81 -7.73 17.66
N SER A 409 12.86 -6.86 17.95
CA SER A 409 12.23 -6.76 19.27
C SER A 409 11.07 -7.73 19.47
N GLY A 410 10.88 -8.71 18.55
CA GLY A 410 9.91 -9.79 18.70
C GLY A 410 8.51 -9.49 18.16
N TYR A 411 8.31 -8.36 17.49
CA TYR A 411 7.03 -8.08 16.82
C TYR A 411 6.87 -8.92 15.57
N SER A 412 5.70 -9.54 15.41
CA SER A 412 5.38 -10.29 14.20
C SER A 412 5.22 -9.34 13.01
N ILE A 413 5.94 -9.60 11.92
CA ILE A 413 5.79 -8.82 10.68
C ILE A 413 4.34 -8.83 10.18
N ARG A 414 3.66 -9.97 10.29
CA ARG A 414 2.27 -10.10 9.88
C ARG A 414 1.36 -9.12 10.64
N ASP A 415 1.64 -8.91 11.93
CA ASP A 415 0.87 -7.99 12.76
C ASP A 415 1.28 -6.53 12.51
N LEU A 416 2.55 -6.28 12.18
CA LEU A 416 3.07 -4.94 11.87
C LEU A 416 2.62 -4.44 10.50
N ILE A 417 2.66 -5.29 9.48
CA ILE A 417 2.20 -4.96 8.12
C ILE A 417 0.68 -4.91 8.09
N GLY A 418 0.04 -5.71 8.91
CA GLY A 418 -1.41 -5.84 8.97
C GLY A 418 -2.00 -6.66 7.82
N GLU A 419 -3.30 -6.80 7.82
CA GLU A 419 -4.04 -7.43 6.74
C GLU A 419 -4.13 -6.48 5.55
N VAL A 420 -3.52 -6.85 4.44
CA VAL A 420 -3.63 -6.09 3.19
C VAL A 420 -4.98 -6.41 2.55
N ARG A 421 -5.84 -5.43 2.46
CA ARG A 421 -7.02 -5.48 1.59
C ARG A 421 -6.63 -4.89 0.23
N PRO A 422 -6.74 -5.65 -0.85
CA PRO A 422 -6.44 -5.12 -2.18
C PRO A 422 -7.41 -4.00 -2.55
N SER A 423 -6.96 -3.07 -3.38
CA SER A 423 -7.84 -2.13 -4.04
C SER A 423 -8.81 -2.89 -4.93
N PHE A 424 -10.05 -2.45 -4.99
CA PHE A 424 -11.04 -3.06 -5.85
C PHE A 424 -11.92 -2.00 -6.53
N VAL A 425 -12.57 -2.39 -7.62
CA VAL A 425 -13.40 -1.51 -8.42
C VAL A 425 -14.83 -2.04 -8.44
N TYR A 426 -15.79 -1.15 -8.21
CA TYR A 426 -17.20 -1.42 -8.41
C TYR A 426 -17.82 -0.35 -9.29
N THR A 427 -18.96 -0.62 -9.90
CA THR A 427 -19.71 0.41 -10.61
C THR A 427 -20.87 0.91 -9.75
N LEU A 428 -21.12 2.22 -9.81
CA LEU A 428 -22.28 2.85 -9.19
C LEU A 428 -23.01 3.66 -10.25
N ASN A 429 -24.20 3.22 -10.63
CA ASN A 429 -25.01 3.79 -11.71
C ASN A 429 -24.23 3.91 -13.04
N GLY A 430 -23.40 2.88 -13.34
CA GLY A 430 -22.58 2.84 -14.54
C GLY A 430 -21.25 3.59 -14.46
N GLU A 431 -20.97 4.31 -13.37
CA GLU A 431 -19.68 4.95 -13.14
C GLU A 431 -18.77 4.06 -12.31
N ALA A 432 -17.55 3.83 -12.78
CA ALA A 432 -16.55 3.07 -12.04
C ALA A 432 -16.08 3.85 -10.81
N ARG A 433 -16.11 3.20 -9.67
CA ARG A 433 -15.65 3.70 -8.36
C ARG A 433 -14.53 2.82 -7.84
N LEU A 434 -13.41 3.42 -7.51
CA LEU A 434 -12.26 2.74 -6.92
C LEU A 434 -12.33 2.81 -5.39
N VAL A 435 -12.35 1.66 -4.73
CA VAL A 435 -12.04 1.55 -3.31
C VAL A 435 -10.55 1.26 -3.19
N ARG A 436 -9.82 2.21 -2.64
CA ARG A 436 -8.39 2.03 -2.42
C ARG A 436 -8.17 0.94 -1.38
N GLY A 437 -7.22 0.06 -1.66
CA GLY A 437 -6.78 -0.93 -0.71
C GLY A 437 -6.31 -0.28 0.57
N SER A 438 -6.53 -0.93 1.66
CA SER A 438 -6.07 -0.50 2.98
C SER A 438 -5.29 -1.61 3.65
N ILE A 439 -4.36 -1.21 4.49
CA ILE A 439 -3.63 -2.13 5.35
C ILE A 439 -4.25 -1.98 6.74
N ARG A 440 -4.88 -3.05 7.23
CA ARG A 440 -5.36 -3.09 8.63
C ARG A 440 -4.15 -3.24 9.54
N LYS A 441 -3.60 -2.14 10.01
CA LYS A 441 -2.52 -2.15 10.98
C LYS A 441 -3.07 -2.51 12.35
N LYS A 442 -2.44 -3.49 13.01
CA LYS A 442 -2.69 -3.76 14.44
C LYS A 442 -1.89 -2.84 15.34
N TYR A 443 -0.88 -2.17 14.81
CA TYR A 443 0.00 -1.29 15.55
C TYR A 443 0.15 0.06 14.84
N ARG A 444 0.19 1.10 15.65
CA ARG A 444 0.62 2.43 15.23
C ARG A 444 2.05 2.62 15.69
N VAL A 445 2.92 3.07 14.79
CA VAL A 445 4.32 3.29 15.09
C VAL A 445 4.66 4.75 14.89
N ARG A 446 5.39 5.33 15.84
CA ARG A 446 5.87 6.71 15.78
C ARG A 446 7.37 6.77 15.94
N ILE A 447 8.04 7.69 15.22
CA ILE A 447 9.44 8.07 15.42
C ILE A 447 9.42 9.49 15.96
N ASN A 448 10.04 9.71 17.13
CA ASN A 448 10.13 11.02 17.78
C ASN A 448 8.76 11.72 17.86
N GLY A 449 7.69 10.97 18.19
CA GLY A 449 6.32 11.43 18.32
C GLY A 449 5.54 11.58 16.99
N ARG A 450 6.18 11.42 15.82
CA ARG A 450 5.53 11.49 14.50
C ARG A 450 5.20 10.11 13.98
N GLU A 451 3.98 9.89 13.50
CA GLU A 451 3.60 8.62 12.86
C GLU A 451 4.50 8.34 11.65
N CYS A 452 4.97 7.11 11.56
CA CYS A 452 5.94 6.69 10.57
C CYS A 452 5.52 5.40 9.86
N ALA A 453 6.13 5.15 8.71
CA ALA A 453 5.98 3.90 8.01
C ALA A 453 7.09 2.91 8.42
N LEU A 454 6.81 1.60 8.34
CA LEU A 454 7.75 0.54 8.75
C LEU A 454 9.09 0.55 8.00
N HIS A 455 9.13 1.13 6.80
CA HIS A 455 10.34 1.25 5.98
C HIS A 455 11.12 2.56 6.22
N GLU A 456 10.61 3.48 7.05
CA GLU A 456 11.36 4.68 7.39
C GLU A 456 12.65 4.30 8.10
N THR A 457 13.72 5.00 7.72
CA THR A 457 15.06 4.78 8.26
C THR A 457 15.21 5.43 9.62
N LEU A 458 15.86 4.72 10.51
CA LEU A 458 16.19 5.15 11.85
C LEU A 458 17.62 5.66 11.92
N LYS A 459 17.86 6.58 12.84
CA LYS A 459 19.19 7.09 13.18
C LYS A 459 19.46 6.83 14.66
N THR A 460 20.71 6.71 15.01
CA THR A 460 21.11 6.66 16.40
C THR A 460 20.51 7.83 17.18
N GLY A 461 19.83 7.53 18.28
CA GLY A 461 19.16 8.48 19.15
C GLY A 461 17.66 8.66 18.87
N ASP A 462 17.11 8.06 17.80
CA ASP A 462 15.67 8.10 17.56
C ASP A 462 14.90 7.33 18.63
N GLU A 463 13.74 7.85 19.00
CA GLU A 463 12.78 7.22 19.89
C GLU A 463 11.59 6.69 19.09
N VAL A 464 11.39 5.37 19.17
CA VAL A 464 10.31 4.68 18.47
C VAL A 464 9.28 4.21 19.48
N GLU A 465 8.05 4.62 19.29
CA GLU A 465 6.90 4.20 20.09
C GLU A 465 6.00 3.29 19.28
N VAL A 466 5.57 2.17 19.87
CA VAL A 466 4.64 1.23 19.26
C VAL A 466 3.40 1.14 20.14
N GLU A 467 2.27 1.54 19.57
CA GLU A 467 0.96 1.51 20.20
C GLU A 467 0.10 0.42 19.55
N PHE A 468 -0.46 -0.48 20.34
CA PHE A 468 -1.43 -1.47 19.84
C PHE A 468 -2.78 -0.79 19.56
N LEU A 469 -3.32 -0.98 18.37
CA LEU A 469 -4.61 -0.42 17.97
C LEU A 469 -5.72 -1.45 18.19
N GLU A 470 -6.58 -1.21 19.17
CA GLU A 470 -7.81 -1.98 19.33
C GLU A 470 -8.87 -1.48 18.32
N GLY A 471 -9.18 -2.29 17.33
CA GLY A 471 -10.49 -2.29 16.71
C GLY A 471 -10.80 -1.32 15.56
N GLU A 472 -9.93 -0.42 15.11
CA GLU A 472 -10.25 0.42 13.95
C GLU A 472 -9.95 -0.29 12.61
N THR A 473 -11.01 -0.77 11.99
CA THR A 473 -10.98 -1.23 10.60
C THR A 473 -11.45 -0.11 9.69
N PRO A 474 -10.68 0.32 8.69
CA PRO A 474 -11.28 0.98 7.54
C PRO A 474 -12.16 -0.07 6.84
N GLU A 475 -13.44 0.03 7.05
CA GLU A 475 -14.40 -0.89 6.45
C GLU A 475 -14.55 -0.57 4.96
N SER A 476 -14.71 -1.61 4.14
CA SER A 476 -15.24 -1.43 2.79
C SER A 476 -16.54 -0.65 2.89
N PRO A 477 -16.87 0.24 1.98
CA PRO A 477 -18.13 0.97 2.03
C PRO A 477 -19.27 -0.04 2.05
N MET A 478 -20.26 0.21 2.91
CA MET A 478 -21.49 -0.55 2.92
C MET A 478 -22.46 0.04 1.88
N LEU A 479 -23.40 -0.74 1.41
CA LEU A 479 -24.43 -0.23 0.50
C LEU A 479 -25.17 0.98 1.08
N LYS A 480 -25.41 1.00 2.40
CA LYS A 480 -26.03 2.15 3.10
C LYS A 480 -25.28 3.45 2.93
N ASP A 481 -23.94 3.40 2.78
CA ASP A 481 -23.09 4.60 2.61
C ASP A 481 -23.18 5.17 1.19
N LEU A 482 -23.73 4.40 0.26
CA LEU A 482 -23.90 4.78 -1.15
C LEU A 482 -25.29 5.32 -1.44
N VAL A 483 -26.22 5.18 -0.50
CA VAL A 483 -27.62 5.56 -0.70
C VAL A 483 -27.96 6.78 0.17
N LYS A 484 -28.76 7.67 -0.43
CA LYS A 484 -29.30 8.82 0.29
C LYS A 484 -30.80 8.65 0.44
N PRO A 485 -31.37 8.80 1.64
CA PRO A 485 -32.80 8.70 1.83
C PRO A 485 -33.53 9.87 1.14
N VAL A 486 -34.79 9.61 0.77
CA VAL A 486 -35.71 10.62 0.30
C VAL A 486 -36.68 10.95 1.45
N ARG A 487 -36.67 12.20 1.91
CA ARG A 487 -37.58 12.71 2.94
C ARG A 487 -38.65 13.58 2.32
N VAL A 488 -39.88 13.32 2.68
CA VAL A 488 -41.05 13.98 2.10
C VAL A 488 -41.79 14.77 3.17
N PHE A 489 -41.94 16.07 2.89
CA PHE A 489 -42.58 17.05 3.76
C PHE A 489 -43.90 17.52 3.12
N LEU A 490 -44.94 17.66 3.94
CA LEU A 490 -46.19 18.28 3.56
C LEU A 490 -46.49 19.43 4.54
N ASN A 491 -46.68 20.63 4.01
CA ASN A 491 -46.95 21.85 4.79
C ASN A 491 -45.98 22.04 5.96
N GLY A 492 -44.66 21.75 5.71
CA GLY A 492 -43.60 21.88 6.66
C GLY A 492 -43.38 20.73 7.65
N SER A 493 -44.25 19.74 7.64
CA SER A 493 -44.14 18.53 8.50
C SER A 493 -43.59 17.36 7.69
N GLU A 494 -42.61 16.64 8.23
CA GLU A 494 -42.12 15.39 7.64
C GLU A 494 -43.22 14.29 7.75
N ILE A 495 -43.55 13.67 6.63
CA ILE A 495 -44.59 12.64 6.58
C ILE A 495 -43.97 11.24 6.54
N PHE A 496 -42.90 11.04 5.75
CA PHE A 496 -42.20 9.77 5.68
C PHE A 496 -40.81 9.94 5.05
N GLU A 497 -40.00 8.91 5.29
CA GLU A 497 -38.70 8.72 4.64
C GLU A 497 -38.77 7.43 3.80
N ILE A 498 -38.11 7.45 2.61
CA ILE A 498 -37.99 6.30 1.70
C ILE A 498 -36.54 6.08 1.38
N LEU A 499 -36.08 4.83 1.46
CA LEU A 499 -34.78 4.42 0.92
C LEU A 499 -34.95 4.10 -0.57
N PRO A 500 -33.93 4.40 -1.39
CA PRO A 500 -33.94 4.03 -2.81
C PRO A 500 -33.89 2.51 -2.98
N THR A 501 -34.30 2.03 -4.14
CA THR A 501 -34.10 0.64 -4.54
C THR A 501 -32.65 0.43 -4.94
N VAL A 502 -32.00 -0.58 -4.38
CA VAL A 502 -30.61 -0.95 -4.67
C VAL A 502 -30.57 -2.30 -5.36
N LEU A 503 -30.02 -2.32 -6.56
CA LEU A 503 -29.71 -3.55 -7.29
C LEU A 503 -28.20 -3.78 -7.23
N VAL A 504 -27.80 -4.98 -6.89
CA VAL A 504 -26.39 -5.41 -6.98
C VAL A 504 -26.33 -6.57 -7.96
N ASN A 505 -25.56 -6.42 -9.03
CA ASN A 505 -25.45 -7.40 -10.11
C ASN A 505 -26.82 -7.79 -10.69
N GLY A 506 -27.73 -6.79 -10.81
CA GLY A 506 -29.08 -6.96 -11.33
C GLY A 506 -30.09 -7.57 -10.34
N GLN A 507 -29.70 -7.89 -9.09
CA GLN A 507 -30.60 -8.42 -8.07
C GLN A 507 -30.93 -7.36 -7.02
N ASN A 508 -32.20 -7.30 -6.61
CA ASN A 508 -32.64 -6.38 -5.57
C ASN A 508 -32.11 -6.81 -4.20
N VAL A 509 -31.46 -5.88 -3.49
CA VAL A 509 -30.86 -6.11 -2.18
C VAL A 509 -31.58 -5.28 -1.13
N ALA A 510 -32.19 -5.96 -0.18
CA ALA A 510 -32.87 -5.32 0.97
C ALA A 510 -31.91 -5.05 2.13
N ASP A 511 -30.83 -5.82 2.26
CA ASP A 511 -29.83 -5.65 3.31
C ASP A 511 -28.79 -4.62 2.86
N LEU A 512 -28.94 -3.39 3.30
CA LEU A 512 -28.02 -2.29 3.01
C LEU A 512 -26.77 -2.31 3.90
N GLU A 513 -26.67 -3.19 4.90
CA GLU A 513 -25.46 -3.38 5.71
C GLU A 513 -24.44 -4.29 5.03
N ARG A 514 -24.76 -4.85 3.87
CA ARG A 514 -23.82 -5.58 3.05
C ARG A 514 -22.66 -4.69 2.61
N PHE A 515 -21.41 -5.21 2.72
CA PHE A 515 -20.22 -4.58 2.18
C PHE A 515 -20.17 -4.69 0.65
N VAL A 516 -19.67 -3.63 0.02
CA VAL A 516 -19.39 -3.60 -1.42
C VAL A 516 -18.17 -4.47 -1.71
N SER A 517 -18.25 -5.27 -2.77
CA SER A 517 -17.22 -6.21 -3.20
C SER A 517 -16.61 -5.83 -4.56
N ASP A 518 -15.46 -6.42 -4.88
CA ASP A 518 -14.82 -6.23 -6.19
C ASP A 518 -15.72 -6.73 -7.32
N GLY A 519 -15.89 -5.91 -8.34
CA GLY A 519 -16.72 -6.20 -9.51
C GLY A 519 -18.22 -6.05 -9.28
N ASP A 520 -18.69 -5.58 -8.11
CA ASP A 520 -20.12 -5.30 -7.91
C ASP A 520 -20.59 -4.21 -8.89
N ASP A 521 -21.68 -4.50 -9.59
CA ASP A 521 -22.43 -3.52 -10.38
C ASP A 521 -23.66 -3.06 -9.59
N ILE A 522 -23.57 -1.85 -9.05
CA ILE A 522 -24.55 -1.29 -8.13
C ILE A 522 -25.37 -0.22 -8.86
N VAL A 523 -26.68 -0.47 -8.91
CA VAL A 523 -27.65 0.49 -9.44
C VAL A 523 -28.53 0.97 -8.31
N VAL A 524 -28.47 2.25 -8.00
CA VAL A 524 -29.33 2.92 -7.02
C VAL A 524 -30.37 3.72 -7.78
N SER A 525 -31.64 3.37 -7.55
CA SER A 525 -32.77 4.03 -8.20
C SER A 525 -33.64 4.73 -7.16
N TRP A 526 -33.72 6.05 -7.26
CA TRP A 526 -34.62 6.85 -6.42
C TRP A 526 -35.99 6.93 -7.02
N PRO A 527 -37.08 6.95 -6.21
CA PRO A 527 -38.42 7.09 -6.69
C PRO A 527 -38.59 8.42 -7.43
N LYS A 528 -39.31 8.38 -8.55
CA LYS A 528 -39.60 9.58 -9.33
C LYS A 528 -40.63 10.46 -8.58
N LYS A 529 -40.69 11.73 -8.95
CA LYS A 529 -41.62 12.70 -8.36
C LYS A 529 -43.05 12.20 -8.33
N GLU A 530 -43.51 11.59 -9.41
CA GLU A 530 -44.87 11.06 -9.56
C GLU A 530 -45.14 9.91 -8.58
N GLU A 531 -44.15 9.05 -8.37
CA GLU A 531 -44.23 7.95 -7.39
C GLU A 531 -44.26 8.47 -5.96
N ILE A 532 -43.48 9.51 -5.67
CA ILE A 532 -43.48 10.19 -4.36
C ILE A 532 -44.84 10.85 -4.11
N GLU A 533 -45.40 11.56 -5.12
CA GLU A 533 -46.75 12.15 -4.99
C GLU A 533 -47.82 11.11 -4.77
N GLN A 534 -47.74 9.96 -5.45
CA GLN A 534 -48.69 8.85 -5.23
C GLN A 534 -48.59 8.31 -3.80
N LEU A 535 -47.35 8.00 -3.34
CA LEU A 535 -47.12 7.52 -1.99
C LEU A 535 -47.56 8.52 -0.92
N LEU A 536 -47.31 9.82 -1.19
CA LEU A 536 -47.78 10.88 -0.28
C LEU A 536 -49.28 10.93 -0.19
N ASN A 537 -50.00 10.84 -1.32
CA ASN A 537 -51.46 10.76 -1.34
C ASN A 537 -52.00 9.54 -0.59
N GLU A 538 -51.37 8.38 -0.75
CA GLU A 538 -51.75 7.17 -0.01
C GLU A 538 -51.54 7.33 1.51
N LYS A 539 -50.46 7.97 1.92
CA LYS A 539 -50.12 8.18 3.34
C LYS A 539 -51.00 9.22 4.02
N VAL A 540 -51.34 10.32 3.35
CA VAL A 540 -52.15 11.39 3.91
C VAL A 540 -53.67 11.11 3.76
N GLY A 541 -54.02 10.06 3.03
CA GLY A 541 -55.37 9.57 2.86
C GLY A 541 -56.05 10.01 1.56
N LEU A 542 -56.93 9.15 1.11
CA LEU A 542 -57.79 9.36 -0.05
C LEU A 542 -59.20 9.65 0.44
N VAL A 543 -59.96 10.48 -0.28
CA VAL A 543 -61.37 10.78 -0.01
C VAL A 543 -62.22 9.97 -0.99
N LYS A 544 -63.15 9.21 -0.45
CA LYS A 544 -64.14 8.46 -1.24
C LYS A 544 -65.48 9.20 -1.24
N CYS A 545 -65.89 9.66 -2.41
CA CYS A 545 -67.15 10.38 -2.59
C CYS A 545 -67.94 9.81 -3.78
N THR A 546 -69.25 10.08 -3.80
CA THR A 546 -70.07 9.76 -4.97
C THR A 546 -70.34 11.01 -5.77
N VAL A 547 -69.99 11.00 -7.07
CA VAL A 547 -70.14 12.14 -7.99
C VAL A 547 -71.11 11.73 -9.10
N ASN A 548 -72.27 12.40 -9.19
CA ASN A 548 -73.29 12.08 -10.16
C ASN A 548 -73.70 10.60 -10.18
N GLY A 549 -73.67 9.96 -9.02
CA GLY A 549 -74.06 8.54 -8.88
C GLY A 549 -72.88 7.53 -8.99
N GLU A 550 -71.69 7.97 -9.38
CA GLU A 550 -70.48 7.14 -9.48
C GLU A 550 -69.57 7.35 -8.29
N ILE A 551 -69.02 6.25 -7.76
CA ILE A 551 -68.00 6.31 -6.69
C ILE A 551 -66.70 6.77 -7.26
N LYS A 552 -66.18 7.87 -6.71
CA LYS A 552 -64.81 8.36 -7.01
C LYS A 552 -63.97 8.32 -5.76
N VAL A 553 -62.70 7.90 -5.95
CA VAL A 553 -61.65 7.96 -4.92
C VAL A 553 -60.64 8.99 -5.42
N VAL A 554 -60.45 10.04 -4.65
CA VAL A 554 -59.56 11.15 -5.03
C VAL A 554 -58.60 11.46 -3.89
N PRO A 555 -57.44 12.05 -4.19
CA PRO A 555 -56.50 12.52 -3.16
C PRO A 555 -57.20 13.50 -2.20
N ARG A 556 -56.82 13.46 -0.94
CA ARG A 556 -57.31 14.44 0.05
C ARG A 556 -56.75 15.84 -0.19
N PHE A 557 -55.52 15.93 -0.74
CA PHE A 557 -54.84 17.18 -1.01
C PHE A 557 -54.47 17.30 -2.48
N LYS A 558 -54.56 18.51 -3.01
CA LYS A 558 -53.90 18.89 -4.25
C LYS A 558 -52.49 19.28 -3.91
N LEU A 559 -51.52 18.46 -4.32
CA LEU A 559 -50.10 18.61 -4.02
C LEU A 559 -49.43 19.53 -5.01
N THR A 560 -48.58 20.42 -4.53
CA THR A 560 -47.71 21.25 -5.34
C THR A 560 -46.30 21.17 -4.75
N LEU A 561 -45.32 20.74 -5.55
CA LEU A 561 -43.93 20.73 -5.14
C LEU A 561 -43.43 22.17 -5.04
N GLN A 562 -43.16 22.63 -3.83
CA GLN A 562 -42.66 23.97 -3.57
C GLN A 562 -41.13 24.07 -3.67
N ARG A 563 -40.45 23.03 -3.15
CA ARG A 563 -39.01 23.02 -3.05
C ARG A 563 -38.50 21.58 -3.14
N PHE A 564 -37.41 21.41 -3.91
CA PHE A 564 -36.60 20.19 -3.94
C PHE A 564 -35.17 20.56 -3.56
N GLU A 565 -34.57 19.81 -2.66
CA GLU A 565 -33.19 19.99 -2.23
C GLU A 565 -32.45 18.66 -2.26
N GLU A 566 -31.24 18.70 -2.77
CA GLU A 566 -30.26 17.62 -2.64
C GLU A 566 -29.13 18.09 -1.72
N THR A 567 -28.88 17.31 -0.67
CA THR A 567 -27.80 17.58 0.30
C THR A 567 -26.98 16.33 0.51
N GLU A 568 -25.92 16.42 1.32
CA GLU A 568 -25.18 15.23 1.76
C GLU A 568 -26.05 14.26 2.57
N GLN A 569 -27.08 14.78 3.25
CA GLN A 569 -27.98 14.00 4.12
C GLN A 569 -29.14 13.33 3.38
N GLY A 570 -29.37 13.66 2.12
CA GLY A 570 -30.46 13.07 1.34
C GLY A 570 -31.16 14.02 0.38
N PHE A 571 -32.27 13.53 -0.16
CA PHE A 571 -33.17 14.29 -1.03
C PHE A 571 -34.41 14.73 -0.25
N PHE A 572 -34.75 16.01 -0.32
CA PHE A 572 -35.82 16.62 0.45
C PHE A 572 -36.89 17.15 -0.50
N TYR A 573 -38.07 16.60 -0.46
CA TYR A 573 -39.22 17.05 -1.25
C TYR A 573 -40.23 17.76 -0.34
N HIS A 574 -40.40 19.06 -0.56
CA HIS A 574 -41.35 19.87 0.20
C HIS A 574 -42.56 20.16 -0.65
N PHE A 575 -43.70 19.54 -0.28
CA PHE A 575 -44.98 19.75 -0.92
C PHE A 575 -45.84 20.70 -0.10
N GLU A 576 -46.53 21.59 -0.80
CA GLU A 576 -47.71 22.30 -0.27
C GLU A 576 -48.97 21.50 -0.63
N GLY A 577 -49.74 21.16 0.34
CA GLY A 577 -51.01 20.47 0.18
C GLY A 577 -52.19 21.40 0.47
N VAL A 578 -52.99 21.67 -0.52
CA VAL A 578 -54.28 22.35 -0.34
C VAL A 578 -55.37 21.31 -0.38
N GLU A 579 -56.24 21.31 0.66
CA GLU A 579 -57.37 20.35 0.71
C GLU A 579 -58.22 20.44 -0.54
N MET A 580 -58.55 19.27 -1.13
CA MET A 580 -59.40 19.15 -2.30
C MET A 580 -60.78 19.66 -2.00
N LYS A 581 -61.28 20.52 -2.87
CA LYS A 581 -62.64 21.10 -2.81
C LYS A 581 -63.53 20.48 -3.88
N VAL A 582 -64.80 20.63 -3.72
CA VAL A 582 -65.81 20.12 -4.67
C VAL A 582 -65.55 20.66 -6.09
N LYS A 583 -65.14 21.92 -6.21
CA LYS A 583 -64.76 22.54 -7.49
C LYS A 583 -63.60 21.82 -8.23
N ASP A 584 -62.72 21.16 -7.50
CA ASP A 584 -61.57 20.44 -8.11
C ASP A 584 -62.01 19.12 -8.80
N LEU A 585 -63.24 18.67 -8.56
CA LEU A 585 -63.87 17.58 -9.28
C LEU A 585 -64.49 18.02 -10.62
N LEU A 586 -64.64 19.34 -10.84
CA LEU A 586 -65.10 19.89 -12.11
C LEU A 586 -63.97 19.79 -13.10
N ALA A 587 -64.15 18.97 -14.12
CA ALA A 587 -63.11 18.67 -15.12
C ALA A 587 -62.92 19.78 -16.16
N GLN A 588 -62.69 21.00 -15.79
CA GLN A 588 -62.48 22.30 -16.46
C GLN A 588 -63.60 23.29 -16.15
N PRO A 589 -63.36 24.61 -16.17
CA PRO A 589 -64.46 25.58 -16.13
C PRO A 589 -65.41 25.24 -17.24
N LEU A 590 -66.65 24.97 -16.91
CA LEU A 590 -67.69 24.71 -17.89
C LEU A 590 -67.81 25.97 -18.74
N SER A 591 -67.20 25.94 -19.90
CA SER A 591 -67.29 27.01 -20.91
C SER A 591 -67.73 26.46 -22.24
N VAL A 592 -68.44 27.28 -22.97
CA VAL A 592 -68.86 27.01 -24.36
C VAL A 592 -68.36 28.13 -25.22
N ARG A 593 -67.71 27.83 -26.30
CA ARG A 593 -67.24 28.81 -27.30
C ARG A 593 -68.20 28.85 -28.47
N VAL A 594 -68.72 30.05 -28.72
CA VAL A 594 -69.61 30.32 -29.82
C VAL A 594 -69.08 31.44 -30.69
N LYS A 595 -69.49 31.50 -31.93
CA LYS A 595 -69.27 32.67 -32.79
C LYS A 595 -70.46 33.59 -32.69
N PHE A 596 -70.21 34.86 -32.30
CA PHE A 596 -71.21 35.93 -32.24
C PHE A 596 -70.84 37.05 -33.22
N ASN A 597 -71.69 37.25 -34.22
CA ASN A 597 -71.44 38.19 -35.32
C ASN A 597 -70.02 38.02 -35.88
N GLY A 598 -69.58 36.75 -36.11
CA GLY A 598 -68.26 36.40 -36.66
C GLY A 598 -67.11 36.47 -35.66
N ARG A 599 -67.31 36.89 -34.39
CA ARG A 599 -66.27 36.91 -33.34
C ARG A 599 -66.47 35.73 -32.40
N GLN A 600 -65.37 35.13 -32.01
CA GLN A 600 -65.37 34.02 -31.06
C GLN A 600 -65.56 34.54 -29.62
N ILE A 601 -66.53 34.03 -28.89
CA ILE A 601 -66.85 34.37 -27.50
C ILE A 601 -66.83 33.08 -26.69
N GLU A 602 -66.26 33.16 -25.50
CA GLU A 602 -66.28 32.09 -24.54
C GLU A 602 -67.19 32.44 -23.34
N ILE A 603 -68.17 31.63 -23.14
CA ILE A 603 -69.16 31.80 -22.04
C ILE A 603 -68.73 30.83 -20.92
N THR A 604 -68.49 31.33 -19.73
CA THR A 604 -68.07 30.55 -18.59
C THR A 604 -69.10 30.65 -17.49
N GLN A 605 -69.44 29.56 -16.87
CA GLN A 605 -70.37 29.52 -15.77
C GLN A 605 -69.82 30.32 -14.53
N LYS A 606 -70.50 31.36 -14.14
CA LYS A 606 -70.07 32.27 -13.03
C LYS A 606 -70.51 31.81 -11.66
N ASN A 607 -71.50 30.93 -11.48
CA ASN A 607 -72.01 30.52 -10.18
C ASN A 607 -71.68 29.05 -9.88
N HIS A 608 -70.92 28.83 -8.81
CA HIS A 608 -70.37 27.54 -8.40
C HIS A 608 -71.17 26.93 -7.21
N MET A 609 -72.49 26.99 -7.25
CA MET A 609 -73.29 26.22 -6.33
C MET A 609 -73.50 24.82 -6.81
N VAL A 610 -73.15 23.85 -5.97
CA VAL A 610 -73.24 22.41 -6.24
C VAL A 610 -74.15 21.75 -5.19
N MET A 611 -74.80 20.70 -5.56
CA MET A 611 -75.65 19.95 -4.57
C MET A 611 -74.73 18.90 -3.90
N VAL A 612 -74.63 18.99 -2.58
CA VAL A 612 -73.88 18.01 -1.76
C VAL A 612 -74.82 17.49 -0.70
N ASN A 613 -75.00 16.17 -0.70
CA ASN A 613 -75.94 15.48 0.23
C ASN A 613 -77.38 16.05 0.21
N GLY A 614 -77.83 16.53 -0.95
CA GLY A 614 -79.19 17.11 -1.12
C GLY A 614 -79.30 18.61 -0.82
N GLU A 615 -78.23 19.28 -0.43
CA GLU A 615 -78.21 20.71 -0.16
C GLU A 615 -77.30 21.47 -1.15
N TYR A 616 -77.73 22.68 -1.58
CA TYR A 616 -76.94 23.56 -2.39
C TYR A 616 -75.84 24.27 -1.55
N VAL A 617 -74.60 23.98 -1.85
CA VAL A 617 -73.43 24.53 -1.15
C VAL A 617 -72.49 25.17 -2.13
N SER A 618 -71.59 26.02 -1.61
CA SER A 618 -70.50 26.56 -2.42
C SER A 618 -69.59 25.46 -2.93
N SER A 619 -69.13 25.54 -4.18
CA SER A 619 -68.13 24.65 -4.77
C SER A 619 -66.79 24.72 -4.06
N ASP A 620 -66.54 25.72 -3.23
CA ASP A 620 -65.36 25.83 -2.38
C ASP A 620 -65.39 24.96 -1.13
N ARG A 621 -66.42 24.17 -0.93
CA ARG A 621 -66.53 23.21 0.18
C ARG A 621 -65.47 22.13 0.08
N VAL A 622 -64.72 21.87 1.16
CA VAL A 622 -63.71 20.81 1.24
C VAL A 622 -64.38 19.43 1.10
N LEU A 623 -63.74 18.56 0.35
CA LEU A 623 -64.19 17.17 0.16
C LEU A 623 -63.99 16.36 1.45
N SER A 624 -64.98 15.53 1.77
CA SER A 624 -64.89 14.57 2.87
C SER A 624 -65.52 13.22 2.48
N ASP A 625 -65.11 12.17 3.21
CA ASP A 625 -65.61 10.84 2.96
C ASP A 625 -67.13 10.76 3.02
N GLY A 626 -67.71 9.97 2.11
CA GLY A 626 -69.11 9.71 2.03
C GLY A 626 -69.97 10.83 1.43
N MET A 627 -69.40 11.91 0.95
CA MET A 627 -70.19 12.96 0.27
C MET A 627 -70.85 12.43 -1.01
N SER A 628 -72.09 12.79 -1.21
CA SER A 628 -72.82 12.60 -2.46
C SER A 628 -72.96 13.94 -3.16
N ILE A 629 -72.28 14.07 -4.30
CA ILE A 629 -72.07 15.33 -5.04
C ILE A 629 -72.83 15.22 -6.37
N GLN A 630 -73.69 16.17 -6.64
CA GLN A 630 -74.33 16.34 -7.95
C GLN A 630 -73.77 17.63 -8.57
N LEU A 631 -72.94 17.46 -9.64
CA LEU A 631 -72.38 18.57 -10.38
C LEU A 631 -73.46 19.15 -11.30
N PRO A 632 -73.57 20.49 -11.39
CA PRO A 632 -74.51 21.13 -12.27
C PRO A 632 -74.10 20.85 -13.75
N ARG A 633 -75.13 20.71 -14.59
CA ARG A 633 -74.90 20.75 -16.05
C ARG A 633 -74.92 22.21 -16.47
N PHE A 634 -73.91 22.56 -17.26
CA PHE A 634 -73.82 23.87 -17.86
C PHE A 634 -74.56 23.81 -19.19
N GLU A 635 -75.75 24.41 -19.23
CA GLU A 635 -76.60 24.55 -20.42
C GLU A 635 -76.80 26.04 -20.73
N PRO A 636 -75.78 26.70 -21.35
CA PRO A 636 -75.86 28.13 -21.63
C PRO A 636 -76.91 28.38 -22.72
N ILE A 637 -77.51 29.58 -22.66
CA ILE A 637 -78.57 30.05 -23.59
C ILE A 637 -78.09 31.28 -24.34
N VAL A 638 -78.77 31.64 -25.42
CA VAL A 638 -78.42 32.82 -26.20
C VAL A 638 -78.33 34.11 -25.34
N ALA A 639 -79.19 34.25 -24.31
CA ALA A 639 -79.12 35.41 -23.39
C ALA A 639 -77.74 35.51 -22.68
N ASP A 640 -77.07 34.39 -22.40
CA ASP A 640 -75.76 34.40 -21.74
C ASP A 640 -74.68 35.00 -22.69
N VAL A 641 -74.77 34.73 -23.99
CA VAL A 641 -73.88 35.36 -25.01
C VAL A 641 -74.08 36.85 -25.06
N LEU A 642 -75.33 37.28 -25.10
CA LEU A 642 -75.68 38.69 -25.15
C LEU A 642 -75.24 39.45 -23.88
N ALA A 643 -75.31 38.81 -22.75
CA ALA A 643 -74.79 39.35 -21.47
C ALA A 643 -73.28 39.52 -21.50
N CYS A 644 -72.51 38.56 -22.14
CA CYS A 644 -71.05 38.66 -22.29
C CYS A 644 -70.60 39.77 -23.20
N VAL A 645 -71.42 40.17 -24.18
CA VAL A 645 -71.13 41.26 -25.12
C VAL A 645 -71.79 42.60 -24.74
N GLU A 646 -72.40 42.69 -23.55
CA GLU A 646 -73.02 43.91 -22.99
C GLU A 646 -74.07 44.54 -23.91
N ILE A 647 -74.81 43.76 -24.67
CA ILE A 647 -75.86 44.28 -25.54
C ILE A 647 -77.13 44.57 -24.71
N ASN A 648 -77.49 45.84 -24.64
CA ASN A 648 -78.71 46.29 -23.96
C ASN A 648 -79.86 46.37 -24.99
N THR A 649 -80.72 45.38 -24.96
CA THR A 649 -81.89 45.29 -25.89
C THR A 649 -82.97 46.34 -25.64
N ARG A 650 -82.97 47.03 -24.50
CA ARG A 650 -83.97 48.08 -24.15
C ARG A 650 -83.93 49.32 -25.04
N ASN A 651 -82.76 49.56 -25.68
CA ASN A 651 -82.56 50.75 -26.52
C ASN A 651 -82.67 50.45 -28.02
N LEU A 652 -83.20 49.27 -28.39
CA LEU A 652 -83.35 48.87 -29.76
C LEU A 652 -84.80 48.97 -30.21
N LYS A 653 -85.07 49.41 -31.46
CA LYS A 653 -86.37 49.53 -32.07
C LYS A 653 -86.90 48.16 -32.52
N ASP A 654 -85.98 47.40 -33.18
CA ASP A 654 -86.21 46.08 -33.68
C ASP A 654 -84.86 45.29 -33.65
N TYR A 655 -84.98 44.04 -33.35
CA TYR A 655 -83.75 43.14 -33.43
C TYR A 655 -84.23 41.78 -33.92
N ARG A 656 -83.24 41.06 -34.57
CA ARG A 656 -83.39 39.69 -35.00
C ARG A 656 -82.20 38.89 -34.49
N ILE A 657 -82.44 37.73 -33.93
CA ILE A 657 -81.44 36.81 -33.46
C ILE A 657 -81.53 35.55 -34.32
N THR A 658 -80.38 35.09 -34.80
CA THR A 658 -80.34 33.78 -35.44
C THR A 658 -79.32 32.91 -34.80
N LEU A 659 -79.61 31.60 -34.63
CA LEU A 659 -78.72 30.59 -34.14
C LEU A 659 -78.49 29.59 -35.28
N ASN A 660 -77.27 29.49 -35.78
CA ASN A 660 -76.88 28.65 -36.92
C ASN A 660 -77.78 28.94 -38.18
N GLY A 661 -78.09 30.24 -38.42
CA GLY A 661 -78.92 30.69 -39.54
C GLY A 661 -80.42 30.49 -39.38
N ARG A 662 -80.92 30.03 -38.23
CA ARG A 662 -82.33 29.92 -37.89
C ARG A 662 -82.75 30.97 -36.85
N GLU A 663 -83.93 31.48 -36.94
CA GLU A 663 -84.50 32.41 -35.97
C GLU A 663 -84.47 31.82 -34.57
N ALA A 664 -83.93 32.56 -33.56
CA ALA A 664 -83.76 32.07 -32.23
C ALA A 664 -84.24 33.07 -31.17
N SER A 665 -84.63 32.54 -29.99
CA SER A 665 -85.03 33.31 -28.82
C SER A 665 -83.87 33.39 -27.80
N PHE A 666 -84.09 34.29 -26.83
CA PHE A 666 -83.08 34.50 -25.75
C PHE A 666 -82.85 33.21 -24.87
N VAL A 667 -83.84 32.32 -24.86
CA VAL A 667 -83.83 31.11 -24.02
C VAL A 667 -83.35 29.86 -24.77
N ASP A 668 -83.03 29.99 -26.04
CA ASP A 668 -82.59 28.84 -26.83
C ASP A 668 -81.19 28.37 -26.39
N PRO A 669 -81.04 27.05 -26.14
CA PRO A 669 -79.77 26.53 -25.70
C PRO A 669 -78.73 26.56 -26.79
N ILE A 670 -77.49 26.88 -26.37
CA ILE A 670 -76.33 26.96 -27.22
C ILE A 670 -75.31 25.88 -26.94
N LYS A 671 -74.52 25.50 -27.94
CA LYS A 671 -73.48 24.46 -27.84
C LYS A 671 -72.14 24.97 -28.38
N GLU A 672 -71.08 24.25 -28.05
CA GLU A 672 -69.72 24.50 -28.59
C GLU A 672 -69.77 24.61 -30.13
N GLY A 673 -69.25 25.73 -30.67
CA GLY A 673 -69.16 25.99 -32.09
C GLY A 673 -70.38 26.62 -32.74
N ASP A 674 -71.48 26.89 -32.00
CA ASP A 674 -72.67 27.53 -32.54
C ASP A 674 -72.36 28.97 -32.99
N GLU A 675 -73.06 29.38 -34.09
CA GLU A 675 -72.92 30.71 -34.68
C GLU A 675 -74.22 31.50 -34.44
N ILE A 676 -74.06 32.65 -33.74
CA ILE A 676 -75.15 33.51 -33.36
C ILE A 676 -74.96 34.85 -34.11
N GLU A 677 -75.97 35.23 -34.84
CA GLU A 677 -76.06 36.56 -35.45
C GLU A 677 -77.08 37.40 -34.75
N PHE A 678 -76.72 38.59 -34.37
CA PHE A 678 -77.61 39.59 -33.76
C PHE A 678 -77.59 40.85 -34.61
N ILE A 679 -78.73 41.13 -35.26
CA ILE A 679 -78.96 42.25 -36.11
C ILE A 679 -79.96 43.16 -35.41
N ALA A 680 -79.56 44.41 -35.20
CA ALA A 680 -80.41 45.37 -34.50
C ALA A 680 -80.43 46.74 -35.24
N SER A 681 -81.62 47.39 -35.23
CA SER A 681 -81.80 48.75 -35.73
C SER A 681 -81.88 49.71 -34.53
N PRO A 682 -81.06 50.73 -34.44
CA PRO A 682 -81.09 51.69 -33.35
C PRO A 682 -82.38 52.53 -33.41
N LYS A 683 -82.98 52.85 -32.23
CA LYS A 683 -84.03 53.87 -32.13
C LYS A 683 -83.43 55.19 -32.58
N VAL A 684 -83.97 55.78 -33.70
CA VAL A 684 -83.64 57.19 -34.07
C VAL A 684 -84.34 58.07 -33.07
N LEU A 685 -83.60 58.78 -32.24
CA LEU A 685 -84.06 59.85 -31.42
C LEU A 685 -84.14 61.07 -32.34
N ASP A 686 -85.38 61.66 -32.57
CA ASP A 686 -85.63 62.88 -33.28
C ASP A 686 -84.74 63.98 -32.72
N GLU A 687 -84.02 64.68 -33.58
CA GLU A 687 -83.21 65.88 -33.26
C GLU A 687 -84.12 66.99 -32.79
N PRO A 688 -83.84 67.70 -31.71
CA PRO A 688 -84.46 69.03 -31.44
C PRO A 688 -83.74 70.06 -32.30
N GLU A 689 -84.61 70.96 -32.92
CA GLU A 689 -84.33 72.11 -33.82
C GLU A 689 -83.20 73.00 -33.28
N LYS A 690 -82.37 73.48 -34.16
CA LYS A 690 -81.41 74.59 -33.98
C LYS A 690 -82.09 75.89 -33.59
N SER A 691 -81.76 76.48 -32.51
CA SER A 691 -81.92 77.89 -32.24
C SER A 691 -80.59 78.61 -32.05
N SER A 692 -80.26 79.40 -33.09
CA SER A 692 -79.45 80.59 -33.18
C SER A 692 -78.61 81.07 -32.03
N GLU A 693 -77.37 81.34 -32.33
CA GLU A 693 -76.39 82.18 -31.65
C GLU A 693 -76.96 83.56 -31.26
N PRO A 694 -76.41 84.27 -30.29
CA PRO A 694 -75.30 85.17 -30.62
C PRO A 694 -74.16 85.33 -29.57
N SER A 695 -72.98 85.37 -30.12
CA SER A 695 -71.82 86.24 -29.85
C SER A 695 -71.57 86.91 -28.51
N ARG A 696 -70.26 86.96 -28.11
CA ARG A 696 -69.47 87.86 -27.29
C ARG A 696 -69.55 87.69 -25.76
N GLU A 697 -68.45 87.64 -25.05
CA GLU A 697 -67.08 88.14 -25.07
C GLU A 697 -66.10 87.14 -24.49
#